data_bc5a97d68550f53a367eaffeb5548b1e
#
_entry.id   bc5a97d68550f53a367eaffeb5548b1e
#
_cell.length_a   1.000
_cell.length_b   1.000
_cell.length_c   1.000
_cell.angle_alpha   90.00
_cell.angle_beta   90.00
_cell.angle_gamma   90.00
#
_symmetry.space_group_name_H-M   'P 1'
#
loop_
_entity.id
_entity.type
_entity.pdbx_description
1 polymer ?
#
loop_
_entity_poly.entity_id
_entity_poly.type
_entity_poly.pdbx_seq_one_letter_code
_entity_poly.pdbx_strand_id
1 'polypeptide(L)'
;MTKYSCDLCKKEFVQKIDFMRHKNKKAPCISLTDIQQMVQAAESKNDNKSQLTNVFKSCLNILRDNEGLTGDKALRNMSYLIILKLIEPRFGNEINIDDYKYDFSHIDDDMVEDHRRKLLEIARFSKLAEEKEDNIPIIMKFLWDDILSVHPTTKNVFLSGKGFDIQYQSTYKKLIDKLIALDLANTRYDILGNAYEEVIQDIMTGKVLGQFFTQPLVKKMMVQLINPQIHPDGKIDTCCDPAMGTAGFLISYLQVIMQQAEAKNIEPDWDFIKTEGLYGKELEPDTYQLAVSNMLISSGHMFENLDRGDSIRMPITRKSDNILANPPFGIKGLHYDDFQSPLKSEYVPIKTDNAVSLFIQAIIYMLNINGKCAVVLPDGQDLFSKTNKTLVYIREYLLKTCDLKEIIYLPSGIFTHTSIKTCVFYFIKKKEGNTVLKATIKVSRTQKETGREYIFSKTYQTTNVKFYDFNPYEDIKNLIVEVPIEKIASNSYSLNYAEYMKDEMDYEKYAEGVVVKTLGEVCKFLPKSKRQASYGKSQGLYPFFKSSMKVSSYVDIPDYEDECLIIGTGGYANIKYSNKFSCSTDNFVIKINAGYLTKYIYYYLLHNMEILQNGFLGSGIQHISKDYISGISIPIPPIEKQQEVVEYLENNDTLIKRLENEIERNKQLANECIKGMLSRIEDVEHAESAEESAEESVEESAEESENEDA
;
A
#
# COMPACT_ATOMS: atom_id res chain seq x y z
N MET A 1 37.26 -38.86 -16.22
CA MET A 1 36.40 -38.63 -15.02
C MET A 1 34.97 -38.85 -15.46
N THR A 2 34.28 -39.80 -14.87
CA THR A 2 32.86 -40.06 -15.15
C THR A 2 32.02 -38.91 -14.66
N LYS A 3 31.40 -38.12 -15.58
CA LYS A 3 30.44 -37.07 -15.22
C LYS A 3 29.06 -37.68 -15.05
N TYR A 4 28.36 -37.27 -14.02
CA TYR A 4 26.94 -37.63 -13.77
C TYR A 4 26.08 -36.48 -14.28
N SER A 5 25.07 -36.73 -15.10
CA SER A 5 24.16 -35.70 -15.61
C SER A 5 22.71 -36.03 -15.22
N CYS A 6 21.93 -34.99 -14.97
CA CYS A 6 20.49 -35.15 -14.73
C CYS A 6 19.74 -35.21 -16.08
N ASP A 7 19.00 -36.25 -16.34
CA ASP A 7 18.28 -36.45 -17.61
C ASP A 7 17.21 -35.36 -17.84
N LEU A 8 16.65 -34.79 -16.78
CA LEU A 8 15.63 -33.73 -16.85
C LEU A 8 16.21 -32.36 -17.09
N CYS A 9 17.08 -31.84 -16.20
CA CYS A 9 17.59 -30.46 -16.30
C CYS A 9 18.98 -30.35 -16.96
N LYS A 10 19.56 -31.48 -17.43
CA LYS A 10 20.87 -31.58 -18.11
C LYS A 10 22.07 -31.06 -17.28
N LYS A 11 21.89 -30.76 -16.00
CA LYS A 11 22.98 -30.30 -15.13
C LYS A 11 24.00 -31.42 -14.90
N GLU A 12 25.28 -31.12 -15.12
CA GLU A 12 26.40 -32.05 -14.93
C GLU A 12 26.96 -31.93 -13.49
N PHE A 13 27.38 -33.08 -12.96
CA PHE A 13 27.98 -33.18 -11.62
C PHE A 13 29.28 -33.99 -11.71
N VAL A 14 30.31 -33.52 -11.04
CA VAL A 14 31.63 -34.19 -10.97
C VAL A 14 31.58 -35.31 -9.92
N GLN A 15 30.81 -35.15 -8.87
CA GLN A 15 30.69 -36.12 -7.77
C GLN A 15 29.33 -36.80 -7.75
N LYS A 16 29.31 -38.11 -7.55
CA LYS A 16 28.07 -38.92 -7.44
C LYS A 16 27.16 -38.47 -6.30
N ILE A 17 27.75 -38.00 -5.20
CA ILE A 17 26.98 -37.57 -4.02
C ILE A 17 26.17 -36.31 -4.28
N ASP A 18 26.70 -35.37 -5.07
CA ASP A 18 26.01 -34.13 -5.43
C ASP A 18 24.89 -34.42 -6.45
N PHE A 19 25.12 -35.35 -7.38
CA PHE A 19 24.09 -35.85 -8.28
C PHE A 19 22.95 -36.51 -7.51
N MET A 20 23.25 -37.34 -6.50
CA MET A 20 22.24 -37.97 -5.67
C MET A 20 21.46 -36.99 -4.81
N ARG A 21 22.14 -35.97 -4.24
CA ARG A 21 21.47 -34.84 -3.55
C ARG A 21 20.57 -34.06 -4.47
N HIS A 22 20.98 -33.85 -5.71
CA HIS A 22 20.17 -33.17 -6.71
C HIS A 22 18.91 -34.00 -7.09
N LYS A 23 19.07 -35.31 -7.25
CA LYS A 23 17.97 -36.21 -7.59
C LYS A 23 16.94 -36.40 -6.44
N ASN A 24 17.40 -36.27 -5.19
CA ASN A 24 16.60 -36.44 -3.98
C ASN A 24 16.05 -35.14 -3.40
N LYS A 25 16.06 -34.04 -4.14
CA LYS A 25 15.45 -32.76 -3.69
C LYS A 25 13.93 -32.92 -3.56
N LYS A 26 13.35 -32.24 -2.55
CA LYS A 26 11.88 -32.20 -2.34
C LYS A 26 11.11 -31.58 -3.53
N ALA A 27 11.74 -30.73 -4.31
CA ALA A 27 11.18 -30.19 -5.56
C ALA A 27 11.77 -30.96 -6.75
N PRO A 28 10.96 -31.53 -7.65
CA PRO A 28 11.43 -32.26 -8.84
C PRO A 28 12.18 -31.29 -9.79
N CYS A 29 13.14 -31.83 -10.52
CA CYS A 29 13.76 -31.11 -11.64
C CYS A 29 12.74 -30.88 -12.75
N ILE A 30 12.67 -29.66 -13.24
CA ILE A 30 11.85 -29.29 -14.40
C ILE A 30 12.72 -29.45 -15.67
N SER A 31 12.17 -30.00 -16.75
CA SER A 31 12.87 -30.12 -18.02
C SER A 31 13.10 -28.74 -18.65
N LEU A 32 14.14 -28.62 -19.48
CA LEU A 32 14.37 -27.39 -20.25
C LEU A 32 13.21 -27.05 -21.18
N THR A 33 12.52 -28.06 -21.69
CA THR A 33 11.35 -27.92 -22.54
C THR A 33 10.17 -27.35 -21.76
N ASP A 34 9.94 -27.84 -20.52
CA ASP A 34 8.87 -27.34 -19.65
C ASP A 34 9.17 -25.89 -19.22
N ILE A 35 10.43 -25.57 -18.93
CA ILE A 35 10.86 -24.19 -18.65
C ILE A 35 10.59 -23.28 -19.85
N GLN A 36 10.92 -23.70 -21.07
CA GLN A 36 10.65 -22.93 -22.29
C GLN A 36 9.14 -22.73 -22.51
N GLN A 37 8.32 -23.76 -22.29
CA GLN A 37 6.87 -23.65 -22.38
C GLN A 37 6.30 -22.72 -21.30
N MET A 38 6.82 -22.79 -20.06
CA MET A 38 6.41 -21.87 -18.99
C MET A 38 6.80 -20.42 -19.31
N VAL A 39 7.98 -20.19 -19.89
CA VAL A 39 8.42 -18.85 -20.30
C VAL A 39 7.54 -18.31 -21.42
N GLN A 40 7.26 -19.10 -22.46
CA GLN A 40 6.37 -18.69 -23.56
C GLN A 40 4.94 -18.42 -23.07
N ALA A 41 4.42 -19.25 -22.15
CA ALA A 41 3.11 -19.03 -21.56
C ALA A 41 3.07 -17.76 -20.67
N ALA A 42 4.16 -17.47 -19.96
CA ALA A 42 4.27 -16.24 -19.16
C ALA A 42 4.40 -14.99 -20.04
N GLU A 43 5.15 -15.06 -21.14
CA GLU A 43 5.27 -13.97 -22.11
C GLU A 43 3.92 -13.67 -22.78
N SER A 44 3.19 -14.69 -23.25
CA SER A 44 1.87 -14.52 -23.86
C SER A 44 0.82 -13.93 -22.90
N LYS A 45 0.88 -14.33 -21.63
CA LYS A 45 0.01 -13.74 -20.58
C LYS A 45 0.33 -12.26 -20.34
N ASN A 46 1.60 -11.90 -20.35
CA ASN A 46 2.03 -10.53 -20.12
C ASN A 46 1.65 -9.61 -21.30
N ASP A 47 1.76 -10.12 -22.53
CA ASP A 47 1.34 -9.40 -23.74
C ASP A 47 -0.18 -9.14 -23.75
N ASN A 48 -0.99 -10.14 -23.44
CA ASN A 48 -2.44 -10.01 -23.33
C ASN A 48 -2.85 -9.02 -22.23
N LYS A 49 -2.22 -9.10 -21.05
CA LYS A 49 -2.46 -8.14 -19.95
C LYS A 49 -2.15 -6.71 -20.38
N SER A 50 -0.98 -6.51 -21.02
CA SER A 50 -0.54 -5.18 -21.46
C SER A 50 -1.50 -4.60 -22.53
N GLN A 51 -1.98 -5.42 -23.45
CA GLN A 51 -2.97 -5.01 -24.44
C GLN A 51 -4.28 -4.55 -23.78
N LEU A 52 -4.82 -5.33 -22.86
CA LEU A 52 -6.05 -4.97 -22.10
C LEU A 52 -5.87 -3.67 -21.33
N THR A 53 -4.77 -3.55 -20.57
CA THR A 53 -4.46 -2.33 -19.81
C THR A 53 -4.42 -1.10 -20.70
N ASN A 54 -3.78 -1.18 -21.89
CA ASN A 54 -3.69 -0.08 -22.83
C ASN A 54 -5.05 0.31 -23.40
N VAL A 55 -5.91 -0.66 -23.71
CA VAL A 55 -7.28 -0.38 -24.19
C VAL A 55 -8.10 0.29 -23.09
N PHE A 56 -8.04 -0.21 -21.85
CA PHE A 56 -8.75 0.41 -20.73
C PHE A 56 -8.27 1.84 -20.46
N LYS A 57 -6.97 2.09 -20.47
CA LYS A 57 -6.40 3.45 -20.39
C LYS A 57 -6.89 4.36 -21.55
N SER A 58 -6.99 3.81 -22.76
CA SER A 58 -7.54 4.52 -23.91
C SER A 58 -9.03 4.88 -23.71
N CYS A 59 -9.84 3.97 -23.16
CA CYS A 59 -11.23 4.24 -22.81
C CYS A 59 -11.37 5.36 -21.76
N LEU A 60 -10.53 5.34 -20.74
CA LEU A 60 -10.50 6.41 -19.72
C LEU A 60 -10.10 7.77 -20.31
N ASN A 61 -9.16 7.80 -21.25
CA ASN A 61 -8.80 9.01 -21.96
C ASN A 61 -9.98 9.55 -22.80
N ILE A 62 -10.70 8.68 -23.50
CA ILE A 62 -11.92 9.07 -24.25
C ILE A 62 -12.97 9.68 -23.32
N LEU A 63 -13.22 9.07 -22.15
CA LEU A 63 -14.16 9.60 -21.15
C LEU A 63 -13.72 10.96 -20.62
N ARG A 64 -12.43 11.13 -20.34
CA ARG A 64 -11.88 12.41 -19.89
C ARG A 64 -12.00 13.49 -20.97
N ASP A 65 -11.56 13.18 -22.18
CA ASP A 65 -11.40 14.17 -23.25
C ASP A 65 -12.74 14.59 -23.86
N ASN A 66 -13.72 13.66 -23.95
CA ASN A 66 -15.03 13.95 -24.54
C ASN A 66 -16.07 14.39 -23.52
N GLU A 67 -16.07 13.80 -22.30
CA GLU A 67 -17.13 13.99 -21.29
C GLU A 67 -16.66 14.79 -20.07
N GLY A 68 -15.35 15.04 -19.95
CA GLY A 68 -14.77 15.61 -18.71
C GLY A 68 -14.83 14.66 -17.51
N LEU A 69 -15.14 13.38 -17.74
CA LEU A 69 -15.22 12.38 -16.68
C LEU A 69 -13.82 11.93 -16.26
N THR A 70 -13.53 12.03 -14.97
CA THR A 70 -12.24 11.65 -14.41
C THR A 70 -12.42 10.79 -13.14
N GLY A 71 -11.36 10.14 -12.70
CA GLY A 71 -11.34 9.37 -11.45
C GLY A 71 -12.40 8.26 -11.43
N ASP A 72 -13.13 8.15 -10.31
CA ASP A 72 -14.11 7.07 -10.08
C ASP A 72 -15.26 7.10 -11.09
N LYS A 73 -15.70 8.29 -11.52
CA LYS A 73 -16.77 8.41 -12.52
C LYS A 73 -16.36 7.80 -13.86
N ALA A 74 -15.17 8.13 -14.36
CA ALA A 74 -14.66 7.52 -15.58
C ALA A 74 -14.50 6.00 -15.43
N LEU A 75 -13.92 5.56 -14.31
CA LEU A 75 -13.70 4.15 -14.04
C LEU A 75 -15.02 3.38 -13.98
N ARG A 76 -16.05 3.89 -13.30
CA ARG A 76 -17.38 3.26 -13.23
C ARG A 76 -18.03 3.13 -14.61
N ASN A 77 -18.04 4.19 -15.40
CA ASN A 77 -18.64 4.14 -16.74
C ASN A 77 -17.93 3.13 -17.65
N MET A 78 -16.61 3.06 -17.58
CA MET A 78 -15.84 2.04 -18.28
C MET A 78 -16.20 0.63 -17.77
N SER A 79 -16.30 0.44 -16.46
CA SER A 79 -16.65 -0.84 -15.84
C SER A 79 -18.01 -1.34 -16.29
N TYR A 80 -19.01 -0.48 -16.36
CA TYR A 80 -20.34 -0.85 -16.82
C TYR A 80 -20.33 -1.38 -18.25
N LEU A 81 -19.54 -0.77 -19.15
CA LEU A 81 -19.41 -1.24 -20.54
C LEU A 81 -18.66 -2.58 -20.61
N ILE A 82 -17.60 -2.76 -19.82
CA ILE A 82 -16.88 -4.05 -19.72
C ILE A 82 -17.82 -5.14 -19.22
N ILE A 83 -18.61 -4.85 -18.18
CA ILE A 83 -19.59 -5.79 -17.62
C ILE A 83 -20.67 -6.14 -18.62
N LEU A 84 -21.22 -5.17 -19.35
CA LEU A 84 -22.21 -5.45 -20.40
C LEU A 84 -21.67 -6.43 -21.43
N LYS A 85 -20.41 -6.29 -21.84
CA LYS A 85 -19.77 -7.23 -22.75
C LYS A 85 -19.54 -8.61 -22.13
N LEU A 86 -19.17 -8.67 -20.86
CA LEU A 86 -18.93 -9.94 -20.14
C LEU A 86 -20.23 -10.73 -19.89
N ILE A 87 -21.34 -10.05 -19.66
CA ILE A 87 -22.64 -10.70 -19.40
C ILE A 87 -23.43 -11.03 -20.66
N GLU A 88 -23.00 -10.55 -21.84
CA GLU A 88 -23.69 -10.80 -23.10
C GLU A 88 -24.08 -12.27 -23.34
N PRO A 89 -23.22 -13.28 -23.05
CA PRO A 89 -23.59 -14.68 -23.25
C PRO A 89 -24.75 -15.17 -22.35
N ARG A 90 -25.07 -14.42 -21.28
CA ARG A 90 -26.15 -14.77 -20.34
C ARG A 90 -27.53 -14.26 -20.80
N PHE A 91 -27.56 -13.34 -21.78
CA PHE A 91 -28.82 -12.87 -22.35
C PHE A 91 -29.54 -13.98 -23.10
N GLY A 92 -30.79 -14.23 -22.72
CA GLY A 92 -31.62 -15.31 -23.24
C GLY A 92 -31.50 -16.64 -22.49
N ASN A 93 -30.54 -16.79 -21.56
CA ASN A 93 -30.39 -17.96 -20.73
C ASN A 93 -30.69 -17.65 -19.24
N GLU A 94 -29.82 -16.83 -18.62
CA GLU A 94 -29.96 -16.43 -17.21
C GLU A 94 -30.71 -15.09 -17.09
N ILE A 95 -30.59 -14.23 -18.10
CA ILE A 95 -31.20 -12.91 -18.16
C ILE A 95 -32.30 -12.96 -19.20
N ASN A 96 -33.53 -13.22 -18.77
CA ASN A 96 -34.73 -13.25 -19.58
C ASN A 96 -35.60 -12.02 -19.34
N ILE A 97 -36.28 -11.53 -20.38
CA ILE A 97 -37.07 -10.30 -20.29
C ILE A 97 -38.38 -10.51 -19.53
N ASP A 98 -38.80 -11.75 -19.30
CA ASP A 98 -40.00 -12.10 -18.52
C ASP A 98 -39.94 -11.64 -17.07
N ASP A 99 -38.75 -11.49 -16.53
CA ASP A 99 -38.50 -11.13 -15.14
C ASP A 99 -38.45 -9.61 -14.92
N TYR A 100 -38.76 -8.77 -15.95
CA TYR A 100 -38.50 -7.33 -15.93
C TYR A 100 -39.72 -6.44 -15.98
N LYS A 101 -39.49 -5.15 -15.67
CA LYS A 101 -40.49 -4.09 -15.62
C LYS A 101 -41.06 -3.64 -16.96
N TYR A 102 -40.63 -4.19 -18.09
CA TYR A 102 -41.12 -3.75 -19.39
C TYR A 102 -42.60 -4.01 -19.51
N ASP A 103 -43.38 -2.98 -19.80
CA ASP A 103 -44.82 -3.07 -20.02
C ASP A 103 -45.13 -3.50 -21.43
N PHE A 104 -45.52 -4.76 -21.61
CA PHE A 104 -45.95 -5.32 -22.88
C PHE A 104 -47.44 -5.10 -23.17
N SER A 105 -48.19 -4.42 -22.29
CA SER A 105 -49.66 -4.22 -22.45
C SER A 105 -50.08 -3.47 -23.72
N HIS A 106 -49.13 -2.79 -24.34
CA HIS A 106 -49.38 -2.06 -25.64
C HIS A 106 -49.06 -2.90 -26.89
N ILE A 107 -48.64 -4.16 -26.70
CA ILE A 107 -48.26 -5.10 -27.79
C ILE A 107 -49.30 -6.22 -27.85
N ASP A 108 -49.71 -6.58 -29.05
CA ASP A 108 -50.64 -7.70 -29.25
C ASP A 108 -50.02 -9.02 -28.71
N ASP A 109 -50.80 -9.82 -28.03
CA ASP A 109 -50.35 -11.03 -27.31
C ASP A 109 -49.56 -12.01 -28.20
N ASP A 110 -49.90 -12.12 -29.46
CA ASP A 110 -49.20 -12.97 -30.43
C ASP A 110 -47.85 -12.38 -30.91
N MET A 111 -47.60 -11.10 -30.64
CA MET A 111 -46.35 -10.40 -30.98
C MET A 111 -45.41 -10.24 -29.81
N VAL A 112 -45.86 -10.51 -28.58
CA VAL A 112 -45.06 -10.27 -27.36
C VAL A 112 -43.77 -11.05 -27.38
N GLU A 113 -43.80 -12.35 -27.73
CA GLU A 113 -42.61 -13.18 -27.75
C GLU A 113 -41.56 -12.74 -28.77
N ASP A 114 -41.99 -12.32 -29.96
CA ASP A 114 -41.08 -11.79 -30.98
C ASP A 114 -40.47 -10.44 -30.56
N HIS A 115 -41.24 -9.62 -29.85
CA HIS A 115 -40.78 -8.35 -29.30
C HIS A 115 -39.75 -8.53 -28.18
N ARG A 116 -40.02 -9.45 -27.27
CA ARG A 116 -39.06 -9.86 -26.19
C ARG A 116 -37.75 -10.32 -26.78
N ARG A 117 -37.78 -11.20 -27.76
CA ARG A 117 -36.59 -11.70 -28.45
C ARG A 117 -35.79 -10.58 -29.11
N LYS A 118 -36.45 -9.65 -29.80
CA LYS A 118 -35.81 -8.48 -30.43
C LYS A 118 -35.16 -7.56 -29.39
N LEU A 119 -35.82 -7.31 -28.27
CA LEU A 119 -35.25 -6.49 -27.18
C LEU A 119 -34.00 -7.12 -26.56
N LEU A 120 -34.01 -8.44 -26.29
CA LEU A 120 -32.84 -9.17 -25.82
C LEU A 120 -31.70 -9.15 -26.85
N GLU A 121 -32.01 -9.22 -28.12
CA GLU A 121 -31.01 -9.16 -29.18
C GLU A 121 -30.34 -7.78 -29.26
N ILE A 122 -31.12 -6.71 -29.21
CA ILE A 122 -30.61 -5.32 -29.16
C ILE A 122 -29.75 -5.06 -27.92
N ALA A 123 -30.08 -5.73 -26.81
CA ALA A 123 -29.36 -5.60 -25.55
C ALA A 123 -27.93 -6.17 -25.60
N ARG A 124 -27.62 -7.00 -26.59
CA ARG A 124 -26.29 -7.62 -26.71
C ARG A 124 -25.23 -6.57 -27.09
N PHE A 125 -24.09 -6.64 -26.44
CA PHE A 125 -22.97 -5.70 -26.67
C PHE A 125 -22.49 -5.72 -28.13
N SER A 126 -22.48 -6.91 -28.77
CA SER A 126 -22.16 -7.08 -30.20
C SER A 126 -23.13 -6.33 -31.12
N LYS A 127 -24.40 -6.27 -30.76
CA LYS A 127 -25.42 -5.53 -31.55
C LYS A 127 -25.31 -4.02 -31.35
N LEU A 128 -25.00 -3.57 -30.14
CA LEU A 128 -24.69 -2.15 -29.87
C LEU A 128 -23.54 -1.64 -30.75
N ALA A 129 -22.55 -2.48 -31.06
CA ALA A 129 -21.45 -2.12 -31.95
C ALA A 129 -21.90 -1.91 -33.42
N GLU A 130 -22.95 -2.58 -33.85
CA GLU A 130 -23.54 -2.44 -35.20
C GLU A 130 -24.55 -1.27 -35.31
N GLU A 131 -25.01 -0.74 -34.14
CA GLU A 131 -26.10 0.24 -34.09
C GLU A 131 -25.62 1.66 -34.43
N LYS A 132 -26.59 2.49 -34.88
CA LYS A 132 -26.35 3.92 -35.15
C LYS A 132 -26.10 4.69 -33.87
N GLU A 133 -25.20 5.67 -33.90
CA GLU A 133 -24.82 6.47 -32.74
C GLU A 133 -26.03 7.07 -32.01
N ASP A 134 -27.01 7.58 -32.72
CA ASP A 134 -28.20 8.24 -32.17
C ASP A 134 -29.08 7.30 -31.33
N ASN A 135 -29.10 6.01 -31.62
CA ASN A 135 -29.92 5.02 -30.94
C ASN A 135 -29.24 4.49 -29.67
N ILE A 136 -27.90 4.53 -29.58
CA ILE A 136 -27.15 3.91 -28.49
C ILE A 136 -27.56 4.45 -27.11
N PRO A 137 -27.67 5.77 -26.86
CA PRO A 137 -28.09 6.28 -25.56
C PRO A 137 -29.49 5.80 -25.13
N ILE A 138 -30.40 5.66 -26.06
CA ILE A 138 -31.78 5.20 -25.82
C ILE A 138 -31.74 3.74 -25.37
N ILE A 139 -31.00 2.90 -26.11
CA ILE A 139 -30.81 1.48 -25.77
C ILE A 139 -30.11 1.32 -24.42
N MET A 140 -29.06 2.11 -24.17
CA MET A 140 -28.32 2.05 -22.88
C MET A 140 -29.19 2.45 -21.70
N LYS A 141 -30.07 3.46 -21.89
CA LYS A 141 -31.04 3.84 -20.85
C LYS A 141 -32.05 2.73 -20.59
N PHE A 142 -32.60 2.14 -21.64
CA PHE A 142 -33.50 1.00 -21.53
C PHE A 142 -32.85 -0.18 -20.84
N LEU A 143 -31.64 -0.57 -21.23
CA LEU A 143 -30.86 -1.63 -20.59
C LEU A 143 -30.70 -1.38 -19.08
N TRP A 144 -30.38 -0.14 -18.73
CA TRP A 144 -30.19 0.21 -17.32
C TRP A 144 -31.48 0.15 -16.53
N ASP A 145 -32.52 0.90 -16.97
CA ASP A 145 -33.72 1.14 -16.18
C ASP A 145 -34.63 -0.09 -16.11
N ASP A 146 -34.77 -0.80 -17.23
CA ASP A 146 -35.76 -1.84 -17.37
C ASP A 146 -35.22 -3.26 -17.22
N ILE A 147 -33.89 -3.44 -17.39
CA ILE A 147 -33.29 -4.77 -17.31
C ILE A 147 -32.29 -4.84 -16.13
N LEU A 148 -31.17 -4.15 -16.21
CA LEU A 148 -30.01 -4.39 -15.35
C LEU A 148 -30.20 -3.94 -13.91
N SER A 149 -30.94 -2.86 -13.68
CA SER A 149 -31.22 -2.35 -12.33
C SER A 149 -32.27 -3.15 -11.55
N VAL A 150 -32.96 -4.04 -12.21
CA VAL A 150 -34.04 -4.87 -11.66
C VAL A 150 -33.62 -6.31 -11.47
N HIS A 151 -32.79 -6.84 -12.37
CA HIS A 151 -32.39 -8.24 -12.33
C HIS A 151 -31.61 -8.57 -11.05
N PRO A 152 -31.92 -9.68 -10.36
CA PRO A 152 -31.30 -10.06 -9.08
C PRO A 152 -29.77 -10.06 -9.13
N THR A 153 -29.20 -10.52 -10.24
CA THR A 153 -27.73 -10.68 -10.38
C THR A 153 -27.02 -9.35 -10.66
N THR A 154 -27.66 -8.40 -11.39
CA THR A 154 -26.97 -7.18 -11.87
C THR A 154 -27.34 -5.92 -11.10
N LYS A 155 -28.46 -5.91 -10.36
CA LYS A 155 -28.98 -4.75 -9.59
C LYS A 155 -27.98 -4.15 -8.60
N ASN A 156 -27.01 -4.92 -8.12
CA ASN A 156 -25.98 -4.45 -7.20
C ASN A 156 -24.87 -3.65 -7.91
N VAL A 157 -24.73 -3.84 -9.23
CA VAL A 157 -23.84 -3.07 -10.11
C VAL A 157 -24.59 -1.88 -10.70
N PHE A 158 -25.75 -2.13 -11.31
CA PHE A 158 -26.57 -1.14 -12.01
C PHE A 158 -27.69 -0.67 -11.07
N LEU A 159 -27.41 0.37 -10.27
CA LEU A 159 -28.38 0.82 -9.25
C LEU A 159 -29.57 1.53 -9.87
N SER A 160 -30.77 1.21 -9.38
CA SER A 160 -32.02 1.90 -9.80
C SER A 160 -31.93 3.40 -9.54
N GLY A 161 -32.40 4.19 -10.51
CA GLY A 161 -32.37 5.66 -10.46
C GLY A 161 -30.98 6.27 -10.72
N LYS A 162 -30.01 5.46 -11.11
CA LYS A 162 -28.71 5.89 -11.64
C LYS A 162 -28.69 5.67 -13.17
N GLY A 163 -27.58 5.89 -13.81
CA GLY A 163 -27.39 5.70 -15.24
C GLY A 163 -25.92 5.88 -15.60
N PHE A 164 -25.64 5.87 -16.88
CA PHE A 164 -24.33 6.29 -17.38
C PHE A 164 -24.19 7.81 -17.23
N ASP A 165 -23.00 8.26 -16.84
CA ASP A 165 -22.67 9.70 -16.82
C ASP A 165 -22.27 10.22 -18.23
N ILE A 166 -22.25 9.38 -19.25
CA ILE A 166 -21.89 9.70 -20.63
C ILE A 166 -23.05 10.45 -21.29
N GLN A 167 -22.78 11.62 -21.87
CA GLN A 167 -23.76 12.50 -22.47
C GLN A 167 -23.80 12.41 -24.02
N TYR A 168 -22.60 12.27 -24.64
CA TYR A 168 -22.47 12.32 -26.08
C TYR A 168 -22.55 10.92 -26.71
N GLN A 169 -23.37 10.79 -27.75
CA GLN A 169 -23.58 9.57 -28.53
C GLN A 169 -22.26 9.04 -29.11
N SER A 170 -21.44 9.94 -29.66
CA SER A 170 -20.14 9.61 -30.24
C SER A 170 -19.15 9.04 -29.23
N THR A 171 -19.30 9.38 -27.94
CA THR A 171 -18.48 8.82 -26.87
C THR A 171 -18.82 7.35 -26.63
N TYR A 172 -20.12 7.02 -26.54
CA TYR A 172 -20.57 5.64 -26.47
C TYR A 172 -20.01 4.80 -27.63
N LYS A 173 -20.16 5.30 -28.87
CA LYS A 173 -19.68 4.59 -30.04
C LYS A 173 -18.19 4.32 -29.99
N LYS A 174 -17.38 5.34 -29.69
CA LYS A 174 -15.92 5.19 -29.57
C LYS A 174 -15.51 4.16 -28.51
N LEU A 175 -16.20 4.12 -27.36
CA LEU A 175 -15.91 3.18 -26.28
C LEU A 175 -16.31 1.76 -26.67
N ILE A 176 -17.51 1.59 -27.27
CA ILE A 176 -17.99 0.30 -27.75
C ILE A 176 -17.06 -0.26 -28.83
N ASP A 177 -16.64 0.54 -29.79
CA ASP A 177 -15.73 0.15 -30.88
C ASP A 177 -14.34 -0.27 -30.34
N LYS A 178 -13.86 0.36 -29.24
CA LYS A 178 -12.63 -0.05 -28.56
C LYS A 178 -12.78 -1.38 -27.85
N LEU A 179 -13.89 -1.56 -27.13
CA LEU A 179 -14.10 -2.73 -26.29
C LEU A 179 -14.53 -3.96 -27.13
N ILE A 180 -15.26 -3.78 -28.25
CA ILE A 180 -15.70 -4.90 -29.09
C ILE A 180 -14.52 -5.68 -29.68
N ALA A 181 -13.42 -4.99 -29.94
CA ALA A 181 -12.20 -5.60 -30.46
C ALA A 181 -11.51 -6.58 -29.47
N LEU A 182 -11.88 -6.52 -28.18
CA LEU A 182 -11.32 -7.39 -27.15
C LEU A 182 -12.10 -8.70 -27.10
N ASP A 183 -11.41 -9.83 -27.08
CA ASP A 183 -12.02 -11.14 -26.79
C ASP A 183 -12.10 -11.39 -25.28
N LEU A 184 -13.03 -10.70 -24.59
CA LEU A 184 -13.19 -10.82 -23.15
C LEU A 184 -13.76 -12.18 -22.74
N ALA A 185 -14.56 -12.82 -23.60
CA ALA A 185 -15.21 -14.10 -23.29
C ALA A 185 -14.19 -15.25 -23.18
N ASN A 186 -13.13 -15.24 -23.99
CA ASN A 186 -12.06 -16.23 -23.96
C ASN A 186 -10.83 -15.79 -23.15
N THR A 187 -10.84 -14.54 -22.64
CA THR A 187 -9.76 -14.07 -21.78
C THR A 187 -9.91 -14.67 -20.39
N ARG A 188 -8.83 -15.24 -19.85
CA ARG A 188 -8.82 -15.73 -18.48
C ARG A 188 -9.11 -14.59 -17.51
N TYR A 189 -9.98 -14.81 -16.55
CA TYR A 189 -10.39 -13.81 -15.57
C TYR A 189 -9.23 -13.25 -14.74
N ASP A 190 -8.20 -14.06 -14.46
CA ASP A 190 -6.99 -13.60 -13.76
C ASP A 190 -6.23 -12.54 -14.56
N ILE A 191 -6.15 -12.66 -15.89
CA ILE A 191 -5.49 -11.68 -16.78
C ILE A 191 -6.33 -10.40 -16.87
N LEU A 192 -7.65 -10.56 -17.08
CA LEU A 192 -8.59 -9.45 -17.14
C LEU A 192 -8.63 -8.67 -15.83
N GLY A 193 -8.75 -9.36 -14.69
CA GLY A 193 -8.76 -8.76 -13.38
C GLY A 193 -7.45 -8.03 -13.05
N ASN A 194 -6.30 -8.61 -13.39
CA ASN A 194 -5.01 -7.96 -13.17
C ASN A 194 -4.83 -6.70 -14.04
N ALA A 195 -5.31 -6.71 -15.29
CA ALA A 195 -5.28 -5.53 -16.16
C ALA A 195 -6.20 -4.42 -15.63
N TYR A 196 -7.39 -4.80 -15.16
CA TYR A 196 -8.36 -3.87 -14.60
C TYR A 196 -7.88 -3.29 -13.26
N GLU A 197 -7.30 -4.11 -12.38
CA GLU A 197 -6.74 -3.65 -11.09
C GLU A 197 -5.57 -2.68 -11.27
N GLU A 198 -4.73 -2.87 -12.29
CA GLU A 198 -3.66 -1.92 -12.63
C GLU A 198 -4.23 -0.54 -12.99
N VAL A 199 -5.31 -0.51 -13.74
CA VAL A 199 -6.00 0.74 -14.12
C VAL A 199 -6.67 1.39 -12.89
N ILE A 200 -7.29 0.61 -12.01
CA ILE A 200 -7.81 1.12 -10.72
C ILE A 200 -6.67 1.76 -9.92
N GLN A 201 -5.54 1.08 -9.82
CA GLN A 201 -4.38 1.56 -9.08
C GLN A 201 -3.88 2.90 -9.61
N ASP A 202 -3.73 3.04 -10.92
CA ASP A 202 -3.27 4.28 -11.57
C ASP A 202 -4.20 5.46 -11.26
N ILE A 203 -5.51 5.23 -11.24
CA ILE A 203 -6.50 6.27 -10.94
C ILE A 203 -6.52 6.62 -9.46
N MET A 204 -6.50 5.60 -8.59
CA MET A 204 -6.61 5.81 -7.15
C MET A 204 -5.34 6.41 -6.54
N THR A 205 -4.16 6.16 -7.13
CA THR A 205 -2.91 6.80 -6.70
C THR A 205 -2.88 8.31 -6.97
N GLY A 206 -3.72 8.83 -7.87
CA GLY A 206 -3.86 10.26 -8.18
C GLY A 206 -4.81 11.05 -7.27
N LYS A 207 -5.54 10.41 -6.34
CA LYS A 207 -6.60 11.07 -5.55
C LYS A 207 -6.18 11.47 -4.14
N VAL A 208 -6.59 12.68 -3.76
CA VAL A 208 -6.41 13.31 -2.41
C VAL A 208 -7.43 12.77 -1.38
N LEU A 209 -8.38 11.94 -1.74
CA LEU A 209 -9.46 11.47 -0.88
C LEU A 209 -9.09 10.16 -0.17
N GLY A 210 -8.61 10.24 1.05
CA GLY A 210 -8.68 9.33 2.22
C GLY A 210 -8.80 7.80 2.06
N GLN A 211 -8.86 7.27 0.87
CA GLN A 211 -8.95 5.83 0.60
C GLN A 211 -7.56 5.30 0.27
N PHE A 212 -7.07 4.41 1.13
CA PHE A 212 -5.74 3.82 0.99
C PHE A 212 -5.81 2.57 0.12
N PHE A 213 -5.36 2.68 -1.13
CA PHE A 213 -5.15 1.50 -1.96
C PHE A 213 -4.00 0.65 -1.40
N THR A 214 -4.26 -0.63 -1.16
CA THR A 214 -3.22 -1.55 -0.67
C THR A 214 -2.37 -2.05 -1.83
N GLN A 215 -1.07 -1.82 -1.76
CA GLN A 215 -0.12 -2.22 -2.79
C GLN A 215 -0.16 -3.73 -3.07
N PRO A 216 -0.03 -4.18 -4.33
CA PRO A 216 -0.13 -5.60 -4.70
C PRO A 216 0.81 -6.51 -3.91
N LEU A 217 2.05 -6.09 -3.66
CA LEU A 217 3.02 -6.87 -2.88
C LEU A 217 2.61 -7.05 -1.43
N VAL A 218 1.97 -6.04 -0.82
CA VAL A 218 1.43 -6.15 0.55
C VAL A 218 0.24 -7.11 0.58
N LYS A 219 -0.67 -7.02 -0.41
CA LYS A 219 -1.81 -7.96 -0.54
C LYS A 219 -1.31 -9.40 -0.68
N LYS A 220 -0.34 -9.62 -1.59
CA LYS A 220 0.28 -10.94 -1.81
C LYS A 220 0.87 -11.50 -0.51
N MET A 221 1.69 -10.72 0.20
CA MET A 221 2.28 -11.12 1.48
C MET A 221 1.19 -11.48 2.50
N MET A 222 0.15 -10.66 2.64
CA MET A 222 -0.92 -10.91 3.61
C MET A 222 -1.73 -12.17 3.27
N VAL A 223 -2.03 -12.42 2.00
CA VAL A 223 -2.69 -13.66 1.57
C VAL A 223 -1.80 -14.88 1.80
N GLN A 224 -0.49 -14.77 1.57
CA GLN A 224 0.47 -15.84 1.88
C GLN A 224 0.52 -16.16 3.39
N LEU A 225 0.45 -15.16 4.27
CA LEU A 225 0.38 -15.36 5.74
C LEU A 225 -0.88 -16.14 6.13
N ILE A 226 -2.02 -15.79 5.55
CA ILE A 226 -3.30 -16.47 5.77
C ILE A 226 -3.23 -17.91 5.24
N ASN A 227 -2.58 -18.11 4.08
CA ASN A 227 -2.49 -19.41 3.40
C ASN A 227 -3.87 -20.07 3.26
N PRO A 228 -4.78 -19.47 2.45
CA PRO A 228 -6.13 -19.98 2.26
C PRO A 228 -6.12 -21.37 1.59
N GLN A 229 -7.15 -22.17 1.85
CA GLN A 229 -7.24 -23.53 1.28
C GLN A 229 -8.53 -23.71 0.50
N ILE A 230 -8.44 -24.49 -0.60
CA ILE A 230 -9.57 -25.13 -1.23
C ILE A 230 -9.61 -26.60 -0.80
N HIS A 231 -10.81 -27.05 -0.44
CA HIS A 231 -11.06 -28.40 0.05
C HIS A 231 -11.46 -29.34 -1.10
N PRO A 232 -11.37 -30.68 -0.90
CA PRO A 232 -11.69 -31.65 -1.95
C PRO A 232 -13.14 -31.60 -2.48
N ASP A 233 -14.07 -31.02 -1.71
CA ASP A 233 -15.47 -30.78 -2.08
C ASP A 233 -15.68 -29.49 -2.88
N GLY A 234 -14.61 -28.79 -3.24
CA GLY A 234 -14.65 -27.52 -3.96
C GLY A 234 -14.90 -26.29 -3.10
N LYS A 235 -15.21 -26.47 -1.81
CA LYS A 235 -15.39 -25.35 -0.89
C LYS A 235 -14.06 -24.77 -0.46
N ILE A 236 -14.12 -23.53 0.03
CA ILE A 236 -12.94 -22.76 0.45
C ILE A 236 -13.01 -22.41 1.93
N ASP A 237 -11.87 -22.14 2.55
CA ASP A 237 -11.86 -21.40 3.81
C ASP A 237 -12.55 -20.06 3.58
N THR A 238 -13.50 -19.69 4.44
CA THR A 238 -14.26 -18.46 4.29
C THR A 238 -13.39 -17.24 4.57
N CYS A 239 -13.58 -16.16 3.80
CA CYS A 239 -12.84 -14.90 3.97
C CYS A 239 -13.74 -13.69 4.09
N CYS A 240 -13.41 -12.78 5.03
CA CYS A 240 -14.09 -11.51 5.21
C CYS A 240 -13.10 -10.33 5.10
N ASP A 241 -13.52 -9.29 4.38
CA ASP A 241 -12.89 -7.97 4.40
C ASP A 241 -13.90 -6.92 4.91
N PRO A 242 -13.83 -6.49 6.17
CA PRO A 242 -14.79 -5.54 6.76
C PRO A 242 -14.61 -4.09 6.30
N ALA A 243 -13.59 -3.80 5.50
CA ALA A 243 -13.31 -2.49 4.91
C ALA A 243 -12.76 -2.68 3.49
N MET A 244 -13.57 -3.35 2.64
CA MET A 244 -13.09 -3.99 1.41
C MET A 244 -12.56 -3.03 0.34
N GLY A 245 -12.87 -1.73 0.44
CA GLY A 245 -12.48 -0.78 -0.60
C GLY A 245 -12.97 -1.24 -1.96
N THR A 246 -12.07 -1.41 -2.92
CA THR A 246 -12.34 -1.96 -4.25
C THR A 246 -12.29 -3.49 -4.32
N ALA A 247 -12.37 -4.18 -3.18
CA ALA A 247 -12.32 -5.64 -3.01
C ALA A 247 -10.97 -6.30 -3.37
N GLY A 248 -9.87 -5.53 -3.35
CA GLY A 248 -8.56 -6.02 -3.77
C GLY A 248 -8.04 -7.22 -2.96
N PHE A 249 -8.33 -7.32 -1.65
CA PHE A 249 -7.99 -8.49 -0.85
C PHE A 249 -8.81 -9.72 -1.21
N LEU A 250 -10.11 -9.57 -1.42
CA LEU A 250 -11.00 -10.68 -1.79
C LEU A 250 -10.60 -11.26 -3.15
N ILE A 251 -10.22 -10.39 -4.10
CA ILE A 251 -9.73 -10.81 -5.42
C ILE A 251 -8.40 -11.55 -5.29
N SER A 252 -7.45 -11.00 -4.53
CA SER A 252 -6.15 -11.66 -4.32
C SER A 252 -6.31 -13.00 -3.61
N TYR A 253 -7.24 -13.11 -2.68
CA TYR A 253 -7.60 -14.36 -2.01
C TYR A 253 -8.16 -15.39 -3.00
N LEU A 254 -9.13 -14.97 -3.82
CA LEU A 254 -9.75 -15.81 -4.83
C LEU A 254 -8.73 -16.29 -5.87
N GLN A 255 -7.80 -15.46 -6.30
CA GLN A 255 -6.73 -15.81 -7.23
C GLN A 255 -5.86 -16.97 -6.69
N VAL A 256 -5.49 -16.93 -5.40
CA VAL A 256 -4.72 -18.02 -4.77
C VAL A 256 -5.55 -19.29 -4.70
N ILE A 257 -6.84 -19.21 -4.38
CA ILE A 257 -7.76 -20.35 -4.38
C ILE A 257 -7.87 -20.97 -5.78
N MET A 258 -8.04 -20.18 -6.83
CA MET A 258 -8.14 -20.67 -8.20
C MET A 258 -6.84 -21.34 -8.68
N GLN A 259 -5.68 -20.78 -8.31
CA GLN A 259 -4.38 -21.42 -8.56
C GLN A 259 -4.24 -22.77 -7.86
N GLN A 260 -4.74 -22.89 -6.62
CA GLN A 260 -4.75 -24.17 -5.92
C GLN A 260 -5.74 -25.17 -6.54
N ALA A 261 -6.92 -24.71 -6.97
CA ALA A 261 -7.92 -25.51 -7.64
C ALA A 261 -7.35 -26.15 -8.93
N GLU A 262 -6.70 -25.32 -9.76
CA GLU A 262 -6.01 -25.76 -10.98
C GLU A 262 -4.88 -26.77 -10.65
N ALA A 263 -4.02 -26.44 -9.68
CA ALA A 263 -2.89 -27.29 -9.31
C ALA A 263 -3.31 -28.63 -8.69
N LYS A 264 -4.43 -28.69 -7.97
CA LYS A 264 -4.96 -29.88 -7.30
C LYS A 264 -6.01 -30.61 -8.15
N ASN A 265 -6.38 -30.06 -9.32
CA ASN A 265 -7.49 -30.53 -10.18
C ASN A 265 -8.81 -30.67 -9.40
N ILE A 266 -9.15 -29.64 -8.61
CA ILE A 266 -10.39 -29.56 -7.85
C ILE A 266 -11.32 -28.57 -8.57
N GLU A 267 -12.58 -28.97 -8.81
CA GLU A 267 -13.61 -28.06 -9.32
C GLU A 267 -14.11 -27.17 -8.18
N PRO A 268 -14.03 -25.82 -8.29
CA PRO A 268 -14.53 -24.92 -7.27
C PRO A 268 -16.05 -24.97 -7.13
N ASP A 269 -16.56 -25.05 -5.90
CA ASP A 269 -17.98 -24.87 -5.60
C ASP A 269 -18.33 -23.37 -5.67
N TRP A 270 -18.64 -22.91 -6.88
CA TRP A 270 -18.95 -21.49 -7.13
C TRP A 270 -20.20 -21.02 -6.39
N ASP A 271 -21.18 -21.90 -6.14
CA ASP A 271 -22.38 -21.49 -5.40
C ASP A 271 -22.02 -21.20 -3.94
N PHE A 272 -21.20 -22.04 -3.33
CA PHE A 272 -20.66 -21.76 -2.00
C PHE A 272 -19.79 -20.50 -2.00
N ILE A 273 -18.87 -20.36 -2.96
CA ILE A 273 -17.94 -19.22 -3.00
C ILE A 273 -18.67 -17.89 -3.11
N LYS A 274 -19.73 -17.82 -3.94
CA LYS A 274 -20.54 -16.61 -4.15
C LYS A 274 -21.42 -16.25 -2.96
N THR A 275 -21.99 -17.24 -2.28
CA THR A 275 -23.01 -17.05 -1.24
C THR A 275 -22.46 -17.13 0.18
N GLU A 276 -21.38 -17.91 0.38
CA GLU A 276 -20.85 -18.23 1.71
C GLU A 276 -19.35 -17.92 1.82
N GLY A 277 -18.58 -18.18 0.77
CA GLY A 277 -17.10 -18.22 0.83
C GLY A 277 -16.45 -16.86 1.05
N LEU A 278 -16.92 -15.83 0.35
CA LEU A 278 -16.35 -14.49 0.42
C LEU A 278 -17.40 -13.48 0.90
N TYR A 279 -16.98 -12.61 1.82
CA TYR A 279 -17.78 -11.53 2.35
C TYR A 279 -16.99 -10.22 2.36
N GLY A 280 -17.62 -9.14 1.95
CA GLY A 280 -17.01 -7.80 1.98
C GLY A 280 -18.01 -6.74 2.38
N LYS A 281 -17.54 -5.69 3.08
CA LYS A 281 -18.36 -4.54 3.44
C LYS A 281 -17.63 -3.23 3.17
N GLU A 282 -18.30 -2.30 2.50
CA GLU A 282 -17.76 -0.99 2.17
C GLU A 282 -18.79 0.11 2.50
N LEU A 283 -18.33 1.18 3.12
CA LEU A 283 -19.18 2.29 3.55
C LEU A 283 -19.52 3.23 2.39
N GLU A 284 -18.51 3.56 1.60
CA GLU A 284 -18.62 4.59 0.57
C GLU A 284 -19.32 4.03 -0.68
N PRO A 285 -20.45 4.64 -1.13
CA PRO A 285 -21.28 4.08 -2.20
C PRO A 285 -20.56 3.86 -3.52
N ASP A 286 -19.74 4.80 -3.94
CA ASP A 286 -19.06 4.74 -5.23
C ASP A 286 -17.95 3.68 -5.23
N THR A 287 -17.23 3.56 -4.13
CA THR A 287 -16.22 2.51 -3.92
C THR A 287 -16.86 1.12 -3.82
N TYR A 288 -18.00 1.01 -3.15
CA TYR A 288 -18.79 -0.23 -3.12
C TYR A 288 -19.17 -0.69 -4.53
N GLN A 289 -19.66 0.21 -5.39
CA GLN A 289 -19.98 -0.13 -6.78
C GLN A 289 -18.74 -0.60 -7.56
N LEU A 290 -17.59 0.06 -7.35
CA LEU A 290 -16.33 -0.38 -7.94
C LEU A 290 -15.91 -1.76 -7.42
N ALA A 291 -16.10 -2.06 -6.13
CA ALA A 291 -15.81 -3.37 -5.55
C ALA A 291 -16.63 -4.49 -6.21
N VAL A 292 -17.94 -4.29 -6.32
CA VAL A 292 -18.84 -5.28 -6.97
C VAL A 292 -18.45 -5.48 -8.43
N SER A 293 -18.17 -4.40 -9.14
CA SER A 293 -17.72 -4.44 -10.54
C SER A 293 -16.37 -5.15 -10.69
N ASN A 294 -15.42 -4.86 -9.80
CA ASN A 294 -14.08 -5.45 -9.81
C ASN A 294 -14.13 -6.96 -9.52
N MET A 295 -14.94 -7.37 -8.56
CA MET A 295 -15.15 -8.80 -8.26
C MET A 295 -15.74 -9.54 -9.48
N LEU A 296 -16.74 -8.96 -10.15
CA LEU A 296 -17.33 -9.55 -11.35
C LEU A 296 -16.31 -9.64 -12.50
N ILE A 297 -15.59 -8.56 -12.79
CA ILE A 297 -14.61 -8.50 -13.88
C ILE A 297 -13.46 -9.50 -13.62
N SER A 298 -13.03 -9.62 -12.35
CA SER A 298 -11.90 -10.46 -11.97
C SER A 298 -12.24 -11.95 -11.80
N SER A 299 -13.50 -12.33 -11.72
CA SER A 299 -13.92 -13.70 -11.48
C SER A 299 -14.90 -14.25 -12.52
N GLY A 300 -15.60 -13.38 -13.24
CA GLY A 300 -16.74 -13.74 -14.09
C GLY A 300 -18.03 -14.06 -13.32
N HIS A 301 -18.04 -13.91 -12.00
CA HIS A 301 -19.16 -14.27 -11.14
C HIS A 301 -19.67 -13.09 -10.30
N MET A 302 -20.99 -13.09 -10.06
CA MET A 302 -21.63 -12.14 -9.14
C MET A 302 -21.63 -12.71 -7.73
N PHE A 303 -21.25 -11.89 -6.75
CA PHE A 303 -21.21 -12.25 -5.33
C PHE A 303 -22.41 -11.65 -4.59
N GLU A 304 -23.07 -12.46 -3.78
CA GLU A 304 -24.25 -12.04 -3.02
C GLU A 304 -23.91 -11.38 -1.69
N ASN A 305 -22.68 -11.62 -1.19
CA ASN A 305 -22.22 -11.20 0.13
C ASN A 305 -21.28 -9.99 0.09
N LEU A 306 -21.48 -9.09 -0.85
CA LEU A 306 -20.84 -7.78 -0.83
C LEU A 306 -21.85 -6.76 -0.37
N ASP A 307 -21.66 -6.21 0.83
CA ASP A 307 -22.61 -5.31 1.48
C ASP A 307 -22.12 -3.88 1.51
N ARG A 308 -23.06 -2.94 1.41
CA ARG A 308 -22.79 -1.52 1.67
C ARG A 308 -23.18 -1.16 3.11
N GLY A 309 -22.24 -0.57 3.86
CA GLY A 309 -22.51 -0.07 5.20
C GLY A 309 -21.30 0.07 6.10
N ASP A 310 -21.52 0.63 7.28
CA ASP A 310 -20.51 0.82 8.32
C ASP A 310 -20.31 -0.50 9.09
N SER A 311 -19.14 -1.11 8.97
CA SER A 311 -18.84 -2.40 9.61
C SER A 311 -18.72 -2.30 11.13
N ILE A 312 -18.57 -1.10 11.67
CA ILE A 312 -18.49 -0.88 13.12
C ILE A 312 -19.88 -0.59 13.70
N ARG A 313 -20.65 0.35 13.12
CA ARG A 313 -22.00 0.70 13.59
C ARG A 313 -23.04 -0.37 13.26
N MET A 314 -22.83 -1.14 12.20
CA MET A 314 -23.68 -2.23 11.74
C MET A 314 -22.88 -3.54 11.81
N PRO A 315 -22.84 -4.21 12.99
CA PRO A 315 -22.00 -5.38 13.22
C PRO A 315 -22.16 -6.47 12.16
N ILE A 316 -21.06 -6.99 11.69
CA ILE A 316 -21.01 -8.19 10.86
C ILE A 316 -21.16 -9.39 11.78
N THR A 317 -22.31 -10.05 11.74
CA THR A 317 -22.63 -11.20 12.62
C THR A 317 -22.02 -12.51 12.11
N ARG A 318 -21.74 -12.56 10.82
CA ARG A 318 -21.12 -13.72 10.17
C ARG A 318 -19.69 -13.91 10.69
N LYS A 319 -19.33 -15.18 10.96
CA LYS A 319 -17.96 -15.57 11.30
C LYS A 319 -17.26 -16.07 10.05
N SER A 320 -15.94 -15.84 9.98
CA SER A 320 -15.10 -16.28 8.86
C SER A 320 -13.83 -16.95 9.36
N ASP A 321 -13.28 -17.86 8.56
CA ASP A 321 -12.03 -18.55 8.85
C ASP A 321 -10.84 -17.63 8.68
N ASN A 322 -10.95 -16.68 7.75
CA ASN A 322 -9.89 -15.73 7.44
C ASN A 322 -10.43 -14.29 7.38
N ILE A 323 -9.62 -13.34 7.84
CA ILE A 323 -9.87 -11.92 7.66
C ILE A 323 -8.64 -11.26 7.07
N LEU A 324 -8.84 -10.51 6.00
CA LEU A 324 -7.86 -9.63 5.38
C LEU A 324 -8.43 -8.22 5.41
N ALA A 325 -7.71 -7.25 5.93
CA ALA A 325 -8.24 -5.89 6.05
C ALA A 325 -7.15 -4.82 6.01
N ASN A 326 -7.51 -3.67 5.44
CA ASN A 326 -6.81 -2.42 5.59
C ASN A 326 -7.82 -1.37 6.04
N PRO A 327 -8.22 -1.36 7.33
CA PRO A 327 -9.24 -0.46 7.83
C PRO A 327 -8.78 1.00 7.76
N PRO A 328 -9.70 1.97 7.63
CA PRO A 328 -9.34 3.37 7.52
C PRO A 328 -8.71 3.90 8.81
N PHE A 329 -7.62 4.67 8.69
CA PHE A 329 -6.89 5.27 9.82
C PHE A 329 -7.37 6.68 10.09
N GLY A 330 -7.39 7.07 11.37
CA GLY A 330 -7.61 8.45 11.78
C GLY A 330 -9.02 9.00 11.53
N ILE A 331 -10.01 8.16 11.34
CA ILE A 331 -11.41 8.58 11.23
C ILE A 331 -11.82 9.29 12.50
N LYS A 332 -12.35 10.51 12.34
CA LYS A 332 -12.99 11.29 13.40
C LYS A 332 -14.50 11.06 13.37
N GLY A 333 -15.15 11.08 14.55
CA GLY A 333 -16.61 10.99 14.66
C GLY A 333 -17.16 9.57 14.81
N LEU A 334 -16.32 8.57 15.03
CA LEU A 334 -16.76 7.28 15.54
C LEU A 334 -16.88 7.37 17.08
N HIS A 335 -18.11 7.54 17.58
CA HIS A 335 -18.35 7.54 19.01
C HIS A 335 -18.94 6.20 19.43
N TYR A 336 -18.33 5.57 20.42
CA TYR A 336 -18.80 4.27 20.93
C TYR A 336 -20.28 4.28 21.33
N ASP A 337 -20.77 5.40 21.86
CA ASP A 337 -22.17 5.49 22.33
C ASP A 337 -23.17 5.58 21.18
N ASP A 338 -22.74 5.89 19.95
CA ASP A 338 -23.61 5.93 18.75
C ASP A 338 -23.97 4.53 18.23
N PHE A 339 -23.29 3.48 18.69
CA PHE A 339 -23.58 2.11 18.26
C PHE A 339 -24.78 1.56 19.04
N GLN A 340 -25.90 1.38 18.36
CA GLN A 340 -27.16 0.95 18.97
C GLN A 340 -27.48 -0.55 18.74
N SER A 341 -26.48 -1.37 18.49
CA SER A 341 -26.67 -2.80 18.32
C SER A 341 -26.72 -3.54 19.66
N PRO A 342 -27.62 -4.51 19.85
CA PRO A 342 -27.60 -5.40 21.03
C PRO A 342 -26.28 -6.18 21.14
N LEU A 343 -25.59 -6.42 20.04
CA LEU A 343 -24.31 -7.12 20.00
C LEU A 343 -23.11 -6.24 20.38
N LYS A 344 -23.32 -4.95 20.63
CA LYS A 344 -22.24 -3.98 20.89
C LYS A 344 -21.24 -4.46 21.95
N SER A 345 -21.73 -5.03 23.06
CA SER A 345 -20.88 -5.49 24.16
C SER A 345 -20.05 -6.74 23.84
N GLU A 346 -20.46 -7.49 22.81
CA GLU A 346 -19.70 -8.66 22.33
C GLU A 346 -18.78 -8.26 21.18
N TYR A 347 -19.27 -7.41 20.30
CA TYR A 347 -18.58 -6.96 19.09
C TYR A 347 -17.41 -6.02 19.40
N VAL A 348 -17.63 -5.07 20.31
CA VAL A 348 -16.61 -4.09 20.76
C VAL A 348 -16.67 -3.96 22.29
N PRO A 349 -16.19 -4.96 23.02
CA PRO A 349 -16.36 -5.05 24.49
C PRO A 349 -15.69 -3.93 25.27
N ILE A 350 -14.61 -3.34 24.74
CA ILE A 350 -13.88 -2.25 25.38
C ILE A 350 -14.31 -0.92 24.76
N LYS A 351 -14.87 -0.03 25.60
CA LYS A 351 -15.34 1.29 25.16
C LYS A 351 -14.18 2.16 24.72
N THR A 352 -14.23 2.61 23.47
CA THR A 352 -13.26 3.53 22.85
C THR A 352 -13.89 4.25 21.67
N ASP A 353 -13.42 5.45 21.38
CA ASP A 353 -13.75 6.21 20.15
C ASP A 353 -12.59 6.14 19.11
N ASN A 354 -11.59 5.32 19.39
CA ASN A 354 -10.47 5.11 18.47
C ASN A 354 -10.84 4.06 17.42
N ALA A 355 -10.82 4.44 16.14
CA ALA A 355 -11.23 3.60 15.03
C ALA A 355 -10.40 2.31 14.92
N VAL A 356 -9.08 2.38 15.05
CA VAL A 356 -8.16 1.22 14.99
C VAL A 356 -8.54 0.20 16.07
N SER A 357 -8.73 0.69 17.30
CA SER A 357 -9.12 -0.13 18.45
C SER A 357 -10.51 -0.75 18.30
N LEU A 358 -11.45 -0.06 17.65
CA LEU A 358 -12.78 -0.61 17.34
C LEU A 358 -12.67 -1.71 16.28
N PHE A 359 -11.91 -1.50 15.21
CA PHE A 359 -11.70 -2.51 14.16
C PHE A 359 -11.01 -3.77 14.69
N ILE A 360 -9.99 -3.66 15.54
CA ILE A 360 -9.32 -4.83 16.15
C ILE A 360 -10.33 -5.69 16.91
N GLN A 361 -11.19 -5.08 17.73
CA GLN A 361 -12.20 -5.81 18.50
C GLN A 361 -13.24 -6.46 17.59
N ALA A 362 -13.75 -5.72 16.60
CA ALA A 362 -14.71 -6.22 15.62
C ALA A 362 -14.14 -7.40 14.82
N ILE A 363 -12.88 -7.31 14.37
CA ILE A 363 -12.17 -8.39 13.67
C ILE A 363 -12.07 -9.64 14.55
N ILE A 364 -11.70 -9.49 15.82
CA ILE A 364 -11.64 -10.62 16.76
C ILE A 364 -13.02 -11.27 16.91
N TYR A 365 -14.09 -10.48 16.95
CA TYR A 365 -15.45 -11.02 16.98
C TYR A 365 -15.80 -11.80 15.71
N MET A 366 -15.49 -11.25 14.53
CA MET A 366 -15.83 -11.84 13.22
C MET A 366 -15.06 -13.12 12.89
N LEU A 367 -13.94 -13.41 13.55
CA LEU A 367 -13.16 -14.64 13.33
C LEU A 367 -13.80 -15.85 13.97
N ASN A 368 -13.75 -16.99 13.26
CA ASN A 368 -13.93 -18.33 13.84
C ASN A 368 -12.79 -18.65 14.82
N ILE A 369 -13.02 -19.63 15.72
CA ILE A 369 -11.93 -20.19 16.52
C ILE A 369 -10.93 -20.86 15.57
N ASN A 370 -9.63 -20.62 15.78
CA ASN A 370 -8.52 -20.92 14.89
C ASN A 370 -8.52 -20.18 13.55
N GLY A 371 -9.45 -19.25 13.36
CA GLY A 371 -9.45 -18.34 12.22
C GLY A 371 -8.24 -17.41 12.28
N LYS A 372 -7.75 -17.00 11.09
CA LYS A 372 -6.54 -16.23 10.88
C LYS A 372 -6.87 -14.81 10.42
N CYS A 373 -6.12 -13.85 10.89
CA CYS A 373 -6.23 -12.46 10.43
C CYS A 373 -4.88 -11.91 10.00
N ALA A 374 -4.85 -11.22 8.87
CA ALA A 374 -3.79 -10.29 8.54
C ALA A 374 -4.43 -8.91 8.31
N VAL A 375 -4.05 -7.92 9.13
CA VAL A 375 -4.62 -6.57 9.12
C VAL A 375 -3.54 -5.51 9.11
N VAL A 376 -3.70 -4.50 8.24
CA VAL A 376 -2.82 -3.32 8.21
C VAL A 376 -3.24 -2.35 9.31
N LEU A 377 -2.30 -1.90 10.11
CA LEU A 377 -2.52 -0.95 11.20
C LEU A 377 -1.46 0.16 11.16
N PRO A 378 -1.77 1.38 11.65
CA PRO A 378 -0.78 2.43 11.77
C PRO A 378 0.25 2.09 12.86
N ASP A 379 1.53 2.33 12.57
CA ASP A 379 2.60 2.26 13.57
C ASP A 379 2.58 3.54 14.42
N GLY A 380 1.85 3.50 15.51
CA GLY A 380 1.58 4.68 16.34
C GLY A 380 1.19 4.34 17.77
N GLN A 381 0.60 5.34 18.44
CA GLN A 381 0.21 5.26 19.85
C GLN A 381 -0.65 4.04 20.21
N ASP A 382 -1.46 3.54 19.26
CA ASP A 382 -2.26 2.34 19.41
C ASP A 382 -1.42 1.12 19.79
N LEU A 383 -0.20 1.04 19.28
CA LEU A 383 0.70 -0.09 19.46
C LEU A 383 1.56 0.01 20.72
N PHE A 384 1.91 1.23 21.16
CA PHE A 384 2.94 1.36 22.21
C PHE A 384 2.60 2.34 23.34
N SER A 385 1.48 3.06 23.30
CA SER A 385 1.12 3.95 24.41
C SER A 385 0.99 3.19 25.74
N LYS A 386 1.77 3.59 26.74
CA LYS A 386 1.73 3.04 28.11
C LYS A 386 0.84 3.86 29.03
N THR A 387 0.59 5.12 28.68
CA THR A 387 -0.19 6.06 29.50
C THR A 387 -1.68 6.00 29.20
N ASN A 388 -2.07 5.68 27.96
CA ASN A 388 -3.46 5.48 27.60
C ASN A 388 -3.94 4.07 27.98
N LYS A 389 -4.59 3.97 29.13
CA LYS A 389 -5.08 2.68 29.69
C LYS A 389 -5.99 1.92 28.72
N THR A 390 -6.82 2.63 27.95
CA THR A 390 -7.72 1.98 26.97
C THR A 390 -6.93 1.25 25.89
N LEU A 391 -5.89 1.88 25.35
CA LEU A 391 -5.04 1.24 24.34
C LEU A 391 -4.25 0.05 24.93
N VAL A 392 -3.82 0.15 26.20
CA VAL A 392 -3.21 -0.97 26.94
C VAL A 392 -4.19 -2.14 27.03
N TYR A 393 -5.45 -1.89 27.41
CA TYR A 393 -6.48 -2.93 27.49
C TYR A 393 -6.80 -3.57 26.13
N ILE A 394 -6.79 -2.81 25.03
CA ILE A 394 -7.01 -3.36 23.68
C ILE A 394 -5.89 -4.35 23.32
N ARG A 395 -4.63 -4.00 23.58
CA ARG A 395 -3.50 -4.90 23.31
C ARG A 395 -3.54 -6.14 24.24
N GLU A 396 -3.84 -5.95 25.51
CA GLU A 396 -4.03 -7.07 26.44
C GLU A 396 -5.14 -8.00 25.98
N TYR A 397 -6.28 -7.47 25.53
CA TYR A 397 -7.41 -8.23 25.00
C TYR A 397 -7.00 -9.06 23.77
N LEU A 398 -6.30 -8.45 22.81
CA LEU A 398 -5.76 -9.15 21.65
C LEU A 398 -4.86 -10.32 22.05
N LEU A 399 -3.86 -10.09 22.91
CA LEU A 399 -2.85 -11.09 23.30
C LEU A 399 -3.44 -12.23 24.16
N LYS A 400 -4.54 -11.97 24.86
CA LYS A 400 -5.25 -12.96 25.68
C LYS A 400 -6.35 -13.73 24.95
N THR A 401 -6.80 -13.22 23.81
CA THR A 401 -7.84 -13.84 22.99
C THR A 401 -7.26 -14.53 21.75
N CYS A 402 -6.22 -13.94 21.19
CA CYS A 402 -5.55 -14.39 19.98
C CYS A 402 -4.08 -14.73 20.24
N ASP A 403 -3.54 -15.57 19.39
CA ASP A 403 -2.13 -15.85 19.28
C ASP A 403 -1.54 -14.91 18.22
N LEU A 404 -1.02 -13.76 18.65
CA LEU A 404 -0.35 -12.78 17.79
C LEU A 404 1.01 -13.35 17.40
N LYS A 405 1.16 -13.73 16.15
CA LYS A 405 2.35 -14.39 15.62
C LYS A 405 3.41 -13.41 15.15
N GLU A 406 2.98 -12.45 14.32
CA GLU A 406 3.90 -11.58 13.60
C GLU A 406 3.37 -10.14 13.57
N ILE A 407 4.29 -9.19 13.70
CA ILE A 407 4.11 -7.79 13.37
C ILE A 407 5.15 -7.46 12.31
N ILE A 408 4.69 -7.07 11.11
CA ILE A 408 5.53 -6.87 9.95
C ILE A 408 5.48 -5.38 9.60
N TYR A 409 6.58 -4.67 9.78
CA TYR A 409 6.71 -3.25 9.47
C TYR A 409 6.84 -3.07 7.97
N LEU A 410 6.04 -2.14 7.44
CA LEU A 410 6.05 -1.80 6.01
C LEU A 410 6.94 -0.58 5.77
N PRO A 411 7.64 -0.51 4.64
CA PRO A 411 8.50 0.63 4.33
C PRO A 411 7.71 1.93 4.22
N SER A 412 8.35 3.04 4.60
CA SER A 412 7.76 4.37 4.46
C SER A 412 7.43 4.68 2.99
N GLY A 413 6.25 5.25 2.73
CA GLY A 413 5.81 5.60 1.38
C GLY A 413 5.18 4.47 0.59
N ILE A 414 5.01 3.27 1.16
CA ILE A 414 4.30 2.17 0.51
C ILE A 414 2.83 2.52 0.23
N PHE A 415 2.25 3.39 1.05
CA PHE A 415 0.96 4.05 0.80
C PHE A 415 1.22 5.48 0.34
N THR A 416 1.08 5.73 -0.95
CA THR A 416 1.52 6.97 -1.65
C THR A 416 0.91 8.27 -1.13
N HIS A 417 -0.21 8.22 -0.42
CA HIS A 417 -0.96 9.40 0.05
C HIS A 417 -0.85 9.67 1.54
N THR A 418 -0.01 8.95 2.26
CA THR A 418 0.20 9.15 3.70
C THR A 418 1.66 8.97 4.08
N SER A 419 2.11 9.83 5.00
CA SER A 419 3.39 9.65 5.69
C SER A 419 3.27 8.75 6.93
N ILE A 420 2.09 8.18 7.19
CA ILE A 420 1.85 7.30 8.34
C ILE A 420 2.60 5.99 8.09
N LYS A 421 3.52 5.66 8.98
CA LYS A 421 4.13 4.34 9.00
C LYS A 421 3.08 3.30 9.37
N THR A 422 3.14 2.15 8.73
CA THR A 422 2.17 1.08 8.94
C THR A 422 2.87 -0.25 9.17
N CYS A 423 2.15 -1.17 9.77
CA CYS A 423 2.58 -2.54 9.95
C CYS A 423 1.40 -3.51 9.72
N VAL A 424 1.70 -4.75 9.42
CA VAL A 424 0.72 -5.83 9.30
C VAL A 424 0.77 -6.67 10.58
N PHE A 425 -0.40 -6.85 11.20
CA PHE A 425 -0.58 -7.80 12.30
C PHE A 425 -1.09 -9.12 11.73
N TYR A 426 -0.39 -10.19 12.04
CA TYR A 426 -0.84 -11.55 11.75
C TYR A 426 -1.10 -12.31 13.05
N PHE A 427 -2.36 -12.70 13.27
CA PHE A 427 -2.78 -13.43 14.46
C PHE A 427 -3.83 -14.49 14.17
N ILE A 428 -3.97 -15.41 15.11
CA ILE A 428 -4.93 -16.53 15.06
C ILE A 428 -5.81 -16.45 16.29
N LYS A 429 -7.14 -16.39 16.12
CA LYS A 429 -8.07 -16.42 17.24
C LYS A 429 -8.05 -17.79 17.92
N LYS A 430 -7.86 -17.83 19.25
CA LYS A 430 -7.75 -19.07 20.00
C LYS A 430 -8.94 -19.34 20.93
N LYS A 431 -9.67 -18.30 21.29
CA LYS A 431 -10.88 -18.42 22.13
C LYS A 431 -11.84 -17.29 21.87
N GLU A 432 -13.09 -17.44 22.33
CA GLU A 432 -14.08 -16.36 22.27
C GLU A 432 -13.68 -15.18 23.16
N GLY A 433 -13.93 -13.97 22.67
CA GLY A 433 -13.58 -12.73 23.35
C GLY A 433 -14.44 -12.36 24.57
N ASN A 434 -15.38 -13.23 24.95
CA ASN A 434 -16.44 -12.97 25.96
C ASN A 434 -15.97 -12.92 27.42
N THR A 435 -14.66 -12.96 27.66
CA THR A 435 -14.08 -13.00 28.99
C THR A 435 -13.69 -11.63 29.54
N VAL A 436 -14.19 -10.54 28.97
CA VAL A 436 -13.96 -9.19 29.46
C VAL A 436 -14.96 -8.88 30.58
N LEU A 437 -14.52 -8.97 31.83
CA LEU A 437 -15.32 -8.50 32.97
C LEU A 437 -15.07 -7.00 33.15
N LYS A 438 -16.17 -6.20 33.19
CA LYS A 438 -16.11 -4.76 33.43
C LYS A 438 -16.21 -4.53 34.95
N ALA A 439 -15.20 -3.92 35.55
CA ALA A 439 -15.35 -3.30 36.85
C ALA A 439 -15.51 -1.78 36.66
N THR A 440 -16.56 -1.21 37.23
CA THR A 440 -16.74 0.24 37.30
C THR A 440 -16.15 0.72 38.61
N ILE A 441 -15.05 1.48 38.56
CA ILE A 441 -14.49 2.09 39.77
C ILE A 441 -15.34 3.32 40.12
N LYS A 442 -16.12 3.25 41.20
CA LYS A 442 -16.80 4.42 41.77
C LYS A 442 -15.78 5.28 42.50
N VAL A 443 -15.34 6.37 41.90
CA VAL A 443 -14.52 7.38 42.56
C VAL A 443 -15.45 8.46 43.10
N SER A 444 -15.66 8.43 44.43
CA SER A 444 -16.31 9.41 45.33
C SER A 444 -17.74 9.90 44.96
N ARG A 445 -18.50 10.33 46.00
CA ARG A 445 -19.94 10.66 45.97
C ARG A 445 -20.38 11.85 45.09
N THR A 446 -19.48 12.50 44.39
CA THR A 446 -19.73 13.78 43.68
C THR A 446 -19.22 13.89 42.25
N GLN A 447 -18.59 12.85 41.66
CA GLN A 447 -18.09 12.92 40.32
C GLN A 447 -18.61 11.78 39.43
N LYS A 448 -18.95 12.13 38.17
CA LYS A 448 -19.23 11.21 37.06
C LYS A 448 -18.18 10.10 37.00
N GLU A 449 -18.58 8.90 36.55
CA GLU A 449 -17.69 7.77 36.28
C GLU A 449 -16.43 8.19 35.54
N THR A 450 -15.29 8.20 36.21
CA THR A 450 -14.01 8.67 35.65
C THR A 450 -13.08 7.56 35.19
N GLY A 451 -13.44 6.30 35.35
CA GLY A 451 -12.64 5.18 34.87
C GLY A 451 -13.42 3.88 34.75
N ARG A 452 -13.13 3.13 33.70
CA ARG A 452 -13.57 1.72 33.54
C ARG A 452 -12.35 0.84 33.65
N GLU A 453 -12.44 -0.19 34.45
CA GLU A 453 -11.43 -1.23 34.53
C GLU A 453 -11.96 -2.49 33.83
N TYR A 454 -11.13 -3.11 33.02
CA TYR A 454 -11.43 -4.36 32.33
C TYR A 454 -10.57 -5.46 32.93
N ILE A 455 -11.19 -6.59 33.28
CA ILE A 455 -10.50 -7.75 33.84
C ILE A 455 -10.54 -8.86 32.79
N PHE A 456 -9.37 -9.33 32.44
CA PHE A 456 -9.20 -10.39 31.45
C PHE A 456 -8.83 -11.73 32.12
N SER A 457 -8.91 -12.81 31.34
CA SER A 457 -8.40 -14.11 31.81
C SER A 457 -6.91 -14.02 32.16
N LYS A 458 -6.45 -14.86 33.11
CA LYS A 458 -5.04 -14.87 33.52
C LYS A 458 -4.11 -15.47 32.44
N THR A 459 -4.64 -16.28 31.52
CA THR A 459 -3.85 -16.99 30.51
C THR A 459 -3.73 -16.20 29.22
N TYR A 460 -2.53 -16.09 28.69
CA TYR A 460 -2.26 -15.59 27.35
C TYR A 460 -2.49 -16.70 26.31
N GLN A 461 -2.93 -16.31 25.10
CA GLN A 461 -2.97 -17.19 23.93
C GLN A 461 -1.72 -16.97 23.07
N THR A 462 -1.15 -15.78 23.10
CA THR A 462 0.15 -15.44 22.52
C THR A 462 1.27 -15.96 23.42
N THR A 463 2.28 -16.60 22.85
CA THR A 463 3.51 -17.03 23.54
C THR A 463 4.68 -16.10 23.24
N ASN A 464 4.98 -15.90 21.96
CA ASN A 464 6.00 -15.00 21.46
C ASN A 464 5.44 -14.16 20.33
N VAL A 465 5.92 -12.93 20.16
CA VAL A 465 5.64 -12.09 19.01
C VAL A 465 6.91 -11.90 18.20
N LYS A 466 6.85 -12.18 16.91
CA LYS A 466 7.95 -11.95 15.96
C LYS A 466 7.76 -10.62 15.26
N PHE A 467 8.77 -9.80 15.30
CA PHE A 467 8.78 -8.51 14.61
C PHE A 467 9.65 -8.61 13.37
N TYR A 468 9.09 -8.19 12.21
CA TYR A 468 9.77 -8.26 10.93
C TYR A 468 9.82 -6.89 10.26
N ASP A 469 10.80 -6.66 9.42
CA ASP A 469 10.83 -5.64 8.40
C ASP A 469 10.56 -6.27 7.03
N PHE A 470 9.73 -5.62 6.21
CA PHE A 470 9.37 -6.11 4.88
C PHE A 470 10.11 -5.34 3.79
N ASN A 471 10.91 -6.05 3.01
CA ASN A 471 11.53 -5.51 1.80
C ASN A 471 10.67 -5.87 0.57
N PRO A 472 9.88 -4.93 0.03
CA PRO A 472 9.02 -5.20 -1.12
C PRO A 472 9.79 -5.43 -2.42
N TYR A 473 11.04 -4.97 -2.55
CA TYR A 473 11.84 -5.17 -3.75
C TYR A 473 12.35 -6.61 -3.89
N GLU A 474 12.58 -7.27 -2.78
CA GLU A 474 13.06 -8.66 -2.72
C GLU A 474 11.96 -9.64 -2.33
N ASP A 475 10.75 -9.14 -1.98
CA ASP A 475 9.62 -9.94 -1.46
C ASP A 475 10.03 -10.77 -0.21
N ILE A 476 10.85 -10.17 0.67
CA ILE A 476 11.44 -10.84 1.84
C ILE A 476 11.02 -10.15 3.13
N LYS A 477 10.72 -10.98 4.16
CA LYS A 477 10.56 -10.54 5.55
C LYS A 477 11.86 -10.83 6.31
N ASN A 478 12.47 -9.79 6.87
CA ASN A 478 13.66 -9.91 7.72
C ASN A 478 13.25 -9.88 9.19
N LEU A 479 13.60 -10.91 9.95
CA LEU A 479 13.31 -10.94 11.38
C LEU A 479 14.17 -9.90 12.11
N ILE A 480 13.50 -8.99 12.82
CA ILE A 480 14.15 -7.98 13.66
C ILE A 480 14.40 -8.57 15.06
N VAL A 481 13.35 -9.07 15.71
CA VAL A 481 13.42 -9.65 17.06
C VAL A 481 12.22 -10.54 17.31
N GLU A 482 12.38 -11.55 18.18
CA GLU A 482 11.30 -12.35 18.74
C GLU A 482 11.21 -12.07 20.24
N VAL A 483 10.01 -11.69 20.73
CA VAL A 483 9.82 -11.22 22.11
C VAL A 483 8.82 -12.12 22.83
N PRO A 484 9.20 -12.73 23.97
CA PRO A 484 8.29 -13.53 24.80
C PRO A 484 7.17 -12.67 25.38
N ILE A 485 5.99 -13.27 25.58
CA ILE A 485 4.81 -12.57 26.10
C ILE A 485 5.04 -11.95 27.47
N GLU A 486 5.86 -12.58 28.32
CA GLU A 486 6.18 -12.08 29.67
C GLU A 486 6.87 -10.71 29.61
N LYS A 487 7.81 -10.53 28.66
CA LYS A 487 8.47 -9.25 28.42
C LYS A 487 7.47 -8.19 27.91
N ILE A 488 6.58 -8.57 26.99
CA ILE A 488 5.53 -7.68 26.48
C ILE A 488 4.56 -7.26 27.59
N ALA A 489 4.10 -8.22 28.40
CA ALA A 489 3.17 -7.99 29.49
C ALA A 489 3.77 -7.08 30.58
N SER A 490 5.03 -7.30 30.96
CA SER A 490 5.74 -6.46 31.95
C SER A 490 5.97 -5.03 31.45
N ASN A 491 5.96 -4.81 30.11
CA ASN A 491 6.14 -3.51 29.47
C ASN A 491 4.80 -2.87 29.03
N SER A 492 3.74 -3.03 29.81
CA SER A 492 2.39 -2.48 29.53
C SER A 492 1.83 -2.88 28.15
N TYR A 493 2.14 -4.10 27.72
CA TYR A 493 1.75 -4.65 26.42
C TYR A 493 2.19 -3.79 25.22
N SER A 494 3.32 -3.10 25.33
CA SER A 494 3.89 -2.37 24.20
C SER A 494 4.25 -3.34 23.07
N LEU A 495 3.87 -2.99 21.84
CA LEU A 495 4.16 -3.75 20.62
C LEU A 495 5.14 -2.99 19.72
N ASN A 496 6.00 -2.16 20.31
CA ASN A 496 7.10 -1.49 19.64
C ASN A 496 8.39 -2.29 19.80
N TYR A 497 8.89 -2.89 18.73
CA TYR A 497 10.11 -3.71 18.74
C TYR A 497 11.33 -2.96 19.27
N ALA A 498 11.45 -1.66 19.00
CA ALA A 498 12.59 -0.87 19.42
C ALA A 498 12.77 -0.81 20.94
N GLU A 499 11.70 -1.04 21.72
CA GLU A 499 11.77 -1.11 23.17
C GLU A 499 12.41 -2.40 23.67
N TYR A 500 12.40 -3.46 22.86
CA TYR A 500 12.94 -4.79 23.20
C TYR A 500 14.35 -5.00 22.64
N MET A 501 14.76 -4.23 21.64
CA MET A 501 16.13 -4.24 21.12
C MET A 501 17.15 -3.68 22.10
N LYS A 502 16.70 -2.87 23.07
CA LYS A 502 17.61 -2.23 24.06
C LYS A 502 18.26 -3.21 25.04
N ASP A 503 17.67 -4.39 25.25
CA ASP A 503 18.17 -5.37 26.20
C ASP A 503 19.13 -6.40 25.57
N GLU A 504 19.24 -6.46 24.24
CA GLU A 504 20.07 -7.40 23.49
C GLU A 504 21.25 -6.73 22.76
N MET A 505 21.79 -5.65 23.30
CA MET A 505 23.15 -5.30 22.94
C MET A 505 24.07 -6.33 23.60
N ASP A 506 24.30 -7.41 22.86
CA ASP A 506 25.25 -8.46 23.16
C ASP A 506 26.60 -7.82 23.48
N TYR A 507 26.93 -7.73 24.75
CA TYR A 507 28.26 -7.33 25.24
C TYR A 507 29.35 -8.24 24.66
N GLU A 508 29.01 -9.44 24.21
CA GLU A 508 29.90 -10.39 23.55
C GLU A 508 30.27 -10.00 22.10
N LYS A 509 29.55 -9.03 21.48
CA LYS A 509 29.78 -8.60 20.09
C LYS A 509 30.95 -7.63 19.91
N TYR A 510 31.39 -7.01 20.97
CA TYR A 510 32.46 -6.02 20.86
C TYR A 510 33.83 -6.63 21.24
N ALA A 511 34.87 -6.14 20.56
CA ALA A 511 36.24 -6.53 20.87
C ALA A 511 36.62 -6.21 22.33
N GLU A 512 37.58 -6.93 22.87
CA GLU A 512 38.09 -6.73 24.22
C GLU A 512 38.50 -5.25 24.42
N GLY A 513 38.04 -4.65 25.54
CA GLY A 513 38.31 -3.25 25.87
C GLY A 513 37.22 -2.25 25.44
N VAL A 514 36.17 -2.68 24.71
CA VAL A 514 35.02 -1.81 24.38
C VAL A 514 34.01 -1.83 25.53
N VAL A 515 33.62 -0.66 26.04
CA VAL A 515 32.62 -0.48 27.10
C VAL A 515 31.39 0.22 26.53
N VAL A 516 30.21 -0.35 26.72
CA VAL A 516 28.96 0.30 26.33
C VAL A 516 28.52 1.28 27.41
N LYS A 517 28.29 2.54 27.03
CA LYS A 517 27.77 3.61 27.90
C LYS A 517 26.60 4.32 27.26
N THR A 518 25.69 4.84 28.10
CA THR A 518 24.64 5.74 27.57
C THR A 518 25.21 7.11 27.23
N LEU A 519 24.60 7.77 26.23
CA LEU A 519 25.03 9.13 25.84
C LEU A 519 24.95 10.09 27.03
N GLY A 520 23.95 9.93 27.92
CA GLY A 520 23.80 10.70 29.14
C GLY A 520 24.95 10.56 30.12
N GLU A 521 25.65 9.42 30.16
CA GLU A 521 26.83 9.20 31.00
C GLU A 521 28.09 9.86 30.45
N VAL A 522 28.19 10.02 29.15
CA VAL A 522 29.38 10.52 28.47
C VAL A 522 29.26 11.97 28.00
N CYS A 523 28.11 12.64 28.26
CA CYS A 523 27.89 13.99 27.80
C CYS A 523 27.19 14.93 28.81
N LYS A 524 27.19 16.21 28.48
CA LYS A 524 26.42 17.24 29.15
C LYS A 524 25.58 18.01 28.14
N PHE A 525 24.27 18.08 28.35
CA PHE A 525 23.40 18.96 27.59
C PHE A 525 23.61 20.41 28.04
N LEU A 526 23.94 21.26 27.09
CA LEU A 526 24.05 22.69 27.32
C LEU A 526 22.66 23.36 27.37
N PRO A 527 22.54 24.56 27.98
CA PRO A 527 21.28 25.28 27.98
C PRO A 527 20.76 25.50 26.55
N LYS A 528 19.45 25.34 26.34
CA LYS A 528 18.83 25.61 25.04
C LYS A 528 19.04 27.05 24.60
N SER A 529 19.32 27.24 23.31
CA SER A 529 19.36 28.55 22.70
C SER A 529 18.00 29.25 22.87
N LYS A 530 18.02 30.59 22.99
CA LYS A 530 16.82 31.43 23.00
C LYS A 530 16.53 32.06 21.64
N ARG A 531 17.35 31.79 20.61
CA ARG A 531 17.21 32.37 19.28
C ARG A 531 16.14 31.64 18.46
N GLN A 532 15.29 32.41 17.79
CA GLN A 532 14.32 31.86 16.85
C GLN A 532 15.00 31.43 15.55
N ALA A 533 14.36 30.51 14.79
CA ALA A 533 14.91 30.02 13.53
C ALA A 533 15.10 31.11 12.45
N SER A 534 14.40 32.24 12.56
CA SER A 534 14.54 33.42 11.69
C SER A 534 15.75 34.32 12.02
N TYR A 535 16.45 34.06 13.10
CA TYR A 535 17.59 34.90 13.54
C TYR A 535 18.79 34.82 12.61
N GLY A 536 19.06 33.65 12.02
CA GLY A 536 20.21 33.46 11.13
C GLY A 536 20.05 34.22 9.80
N LYS A 537 21.16 34.81 9.32
CA LYS A 537 21.27 35.54 8.07
C LYS A 537 21.69 34.62 6.92
N SER A 538 21.54 35.05 5.68
CA SER A 538 22.01 34.29 4.49
C SER A 538 23.55 34.24 4.39
N GLN A 539 24.27 35.16 5.05
CA GLN A 539 25.73 35.24 5.10
C GLN A 539 26.20 35.56 6.51
N GLY A 540 27.39 35.14 6.89
CA GLY A 540 28.02 35.37 8.19
C GLY A 540 29.27 34.50 8.38
N LEU A 541 30.01 34.76 9.47
CA LEU A 541 31.29 34.05 9.75
C LEU A 541 31.12 32.66 10.33
N TYR A 542 30.02 32.43 11.05
CA TYR A 542 29.76 31.15 11.76
C TYR A 542 28.42 30.57 11.39
N PRO A 543 28.28 29.21 11.33
CA PRO A 543 27.03 28.58 11.01
C PRO A 543 25.95 28.81 12.08
N PHE A 544 24.71 29.02 11.63
CA PHE A 544 23.52 29.04 12.46
C PHE A 544 22.66 27.82 12.15
N PHE A 545 22.62 26.87 13.08
CA PHE A 545 21.92 25.60 12.90
C PHE A 545 20.44 25.72 13.25
N LYS A 546 19.61 25.34 12.29
CA LYS A 546 18.17 25.07 12.47
C LYS A 546 17.97 23.55 12.64
N SER A 547 16.72 23.12 12.91
CA SER A 547 16.38 21.71 12.98
C SER A 547 16.41 20.98 11.62
N SER A 548 16.90 21.60 10.55
CA SER A 548 17.05 21.02 9.21
C SER A 548 18.43 20.40 8.98
N MET A 549 18.56 19.45 8.05
CA MET A 549 19.84 18.84 7.72
C MET A 549 20.84 19.82 7.10
N LYS A 550 20.37 20.72 6.21
CA LYS A 550 21.22 21.64 5.48
C LYS A 550 21.50 22.91 6.29
N VAL A 551 22.76 23.34 6.30
CA VAL A 551 23.16 24.64 6.85
C VAL A 551 22.89 25.69 5.77
N SER A 552 21.95 26.60 6.05
CA SER A 552 21.57 27.68 5.11
C SER A 552 21.53 29.06 5.78
N SER A 553 22.03 29.16 7.01
CA SER A 553 21.98 30.36 7.79
C SER A 553 23.27 30.54 8.61
N TYR A 554 23.65 31.79 8.84
CA TYR A 554 24.92 32.19 9.46
C TYR A 554 24.74 33.30 10.46
N VAL A 555 25.75 33.54 11.30
CA VAL A 555 25.84 34.65 12.26
C VAL A 555 27.28 35.20 12.27
N ASP A 556 27.43 36.44 12.73
CA ASP A 556 28.74 37.05 12.81
C ASP A 556 29.46 36.76 14.15
N ILE A 557 28.71 36.43 15.18
CA ILE A 557 29.20 36.07 16.52
C ILE A 557 28.60 34.75 16.96
N PRO A 558 29.40 33.74 17.34
CA PRO A 558 28.89 32.44 17.78
C PRO A 558 28.41 32.54 19.26
N ASP A 559 27.38 31.74 19.59
CA ASP A 559 26.91 31.57 20.96
C ASP A 559 27.65 30.41 21.68
N TYR A 560 28.24 29.51 20.93
CA TYR A 560 28.97 28.32 21.42
C TYR A 560 30.34 28.29 20.76
N GLU A 561 31.38 28.11 21.60
CA GLU A 561 32.79 28.06 21.15
C GLU A 561 33.48 26.74 21.57
N ASP A 562 32.73 25.77 22.01
CA ASP A 562 33.20 24.43 22.35
C ASP A 562 32.83 23.43 21.25
N GLU A 563 33.57 22.33 21.16
CA GLU A 563 33.16 21.19 20.34
C GLU A 563 31.86 20.57 20.86
N CYS A 564 30.82 20.59 20.04
CA CYS A 564 29.51 20.08 20.41
C CYS A 564 28.88 19.26 19.29
N LEU A 565 27.98 18.38 19.70
CA LEU A 565 26.98 17.75 18.85
C LEU A 565 25.71 18.60 18.88
N ILE A 566 25.07 18.78 17.74
CA ILE A 566 23.83 19.53 17.62
C ILE A 566 22.79 18.60 17.01
N ILE A 567 21.73 18.31 17.76
CA ILE A 567 20.65 17.41 17.33
C ILE A 567 19.37 18.23 17.19
N GLY A 568 18.78 18.25 15.97
CA GLY A 568 17.50 18.89 15.73
C GLY A 568 16.37 18.17 16.47
N THR A 569 15.43 18.93 17.05
CA THR A 569 14.37 18.36 17.89
C THR A 569 13.07 18.08 17.16
N GLY A 570 12.89 18.55 15.91
CA GLY A 570 11.66 18.41 15.15
C GLY A 570 11.91 18.09 13.67
N GLY A 571 11.02 17.36 13.06
CA GLY A 571 11.12 16.91 11.67
C GLY A 571 11.83 15.56 11.53
N TYR A 572 12.80 15.49 10.62
CA TYR A 572 13.61 14.26 10.44
C TYR A 572 14.83 14.28 11.34
N ALA A 573 15.27 13.07 11.76
CA ALA A 573 16.49 12.93 12.52
C ALA A 573 17.68 13.56 11.80
N ASN A 574 18.43 14.36 12.54
CA ASN A 574 19.65 14.96 12.02
C ASN A 574 20.61 15.25 13.17
N ILE A 575 21.91 15.11 12.88
CA ILE A 575 22.98 15.43 13.81
C ILE A 575 24.04 16.25 13.09
N LYS A 576 24.63 17.20 13.79
CA LYS A 576 25.70 18.08 13.28
C LYS A 576 26.80 18.17 14.32
N TYR A 577 28.00 18.48 13.84
CA TYR A 577 29.17 18.72 14.65
C TYR A 577 29.72 20.12 14.35
N SER A 578 30.06 20.88 15.36
CA SER A 578 30.74 22.16 15.19
C SER A 578 31.45 22.57 16.50
N ASN A 579 32.46 23.42 16.36
CA ASN A 579 33.21 23.99 17.49
C ASN A 579 32.97 25.49 17.65
N LYS A 580 32.41 26.19 16.66
CA LYS A 580 31.99 27.61 16.72
C LYS A 580 30.71 27.82 15.95
N PHE A 581 29.61 28.08 16.65
CA PHE A 581 28.30 28.16 16.01
C PHE A 581 27.25 28.84 16.90
N SER A 582 26.11 29.12 16.31
CA SER A 582 24.86 29.40 17.01
C SER A 582 23.76 28.46 16.50
N CYS A 583 22.66 28.33 17.23
CA CYS A 583 21.53 27.51 16.80
C CYS A 583 20.18 28.08 17.25
N SER A 584 19.09 27.59 16.61
CA SER A 584 17.71 27.93 17.05
C SER A 584 17.33 27.12 18.32
N THR A 585 16.22 27.54 18.94
CA THR A 585 15.61 26.85 20.11
C THR A 585 15.25 25.38 19.81
N ASP A 586 15.14 25.01 18.54
CA ASP A 586 14.73 23.68 18.07
C ASP A 586 15.89 22.71 17.95
N ASN A 587 16.95 22.92 18.73
CA ASN A 587 18.11 22.03 18.78
C ASN A 587 18.50 21.72 20.22
N PHE A 588 18.99 20.51 20.45
CA PHE A 588 19.79 20.17 21.60
C PHE A 588 21.28 20.37 21.28
N VAL A 589 21.99 21.02 22.17
CA VAL A 589 23.46 21.20 22.10
C VAL A 589 24.06 20.32 23.17
N ILE A 590 24.97 19.42 22.77
CA ILE A 590 25.53 18.38 23.60
C ILE A 590 27.06 18.48 23.59
N LYS A 591 27.65 18.72 24.74
CA LYS A 591 29.11 18.71 24.94
C LYS A 591 29.53 17.36 25.49
N ILE A 592 30.51 16.72 24.89
CA ILE A 592 31.05 15.45 25.31
C ILE A 592 32.06 15.67 26.46
N ASN A 593 32.02 14.77 27.43
CA ASN A 593 32.89 14.85 28.61
C ASN A 593 34.36 14.51 28.23
N ALA A 594 35.29 15.01 29.01
CA ALA A 594 36.69 14.67 28.86
C ALA A 594 36.93 13.15 28.92
N GLY A 595 37.83 12.66 28.07
CA GLY A 595 38.12 11.22 27.94
C GLY A 595 37.37 10.50 26.80
N TYR A 596 36.51 11.23 26.08
CA TYR A 596 35.79 10.74 24.89
C TYR A 596 35.97 11.70 23.74
N LEU A 597 36.05 11.20 22.49
CA LEU A 597 36.14 12.04 21.30
C LEU A 597 34.75 12.44 20.81
N THR A 598 34.47 13.72 20.73
CA THR A 598 33.20 14.28 20.21
C THR A 598 32.94 13.78 18.79
N LYS A 599 33.98 13.76 17.94
CA LYS A 599 33.89 13.28 16.55
C LYS A 599 33.60 11.80 16.46
N TYR A 600 34.13 10.94 17.36
CA TYR A 600 33.80 9.52 17.39
C TYR A 600 32.30 9.32 17.62
N ILE A 601 31.72 9.97 18.60
CA ILE A 601 30.29 9.89 18.90
C ILE A 601 29.45 10.48 17.78
N TYR A 602 29.92 11.56 17.15
CA TYR A 602 29.30 12.15 15.97
C TYR A 602 29.19 11.15 14.83
N TYR A 603 30.32 10.53 14.44
CA TYR A 603 30.33 9.57 13.36
C TYR A 603 29.54 8.31 13.68
N TYR A 604 29.62 7.82 14.93
CA TYR A 604 28.79 6.68 15.35
C TYR A 604 27.31 6.95 15.15
N LEU A 605 26.79 8.08 15.60
CA LEU A 605 25.39 8.45 15.43
C LEU A 605 25.01 8.81 14.00
N LEU A 606 25.94 9.39 13.24
CA LEU A 606 25.74 9.72 11.84
C LEU A 606 25.56 8.47 10.96
N HIS A 607 26.35 7.44 11.20
CA HIS A 607 26.27 6.18 10.48
C HIS A 607 25.19 5.22 11.02
N ASN A 608 24.62 5.52 12.19
CA ASN A 608 23.48 4.80 12.77
C ASN A 608 22.31 5.76 13.02
N MET A 609 21.93 6.53 11.98
CA MET A 609 20.91 7.59 12.08
C MET A 609 19.54 7.05 12.49
N GLU A 610 19.24 5.78 12.21
CA GLU A 610 18.03 5.11 12.65
C GLU A 610 17.88 5.12 14.20
N ILE A 611 18.97 5.10 14.94
CA ILE A 611 18.94 5.19 16.41
C ILE A 611 18.29 6.52 16.83
N LEU A 612 18.66 7.62 16.18
CA LEU A 612 18.02 8.92 16.44
C LEU A 612 16.60 8.96 15.89
N GLN A 613 16.36 8.44 14.69
CA GLN A 613 15.05 8.46 14.05
C GLN A 613 13.98 7.72 14.87
N ASN A 614 14.34 6.64 15.53
CA ASN A 614 13.46 5.88 16.41
C ASN A 614 12.99 6.67 17.64
N GLY A 615 13.69 7.75 18.01
CA GLY A 615 13.32 8.65 19.10
C GLY A 615 12.34 9.75 18.71
N PHE A 616 12.05 9.93 17.41
CA PHE A 616 11.13 10.97 16.93
C PHE A 616 9.69 10.45 16.98
N LEU A 617 8.88 11.02 17.87
CA LEU A 617 7.51 10.62 18.15
C LEU A 617 6.54 11.76 17.92
N GLY A 618 5.34 11.47 17.43
CA GLY A 618 4.26 12.45 17.21
C GLY A 618 3.44 12.19 15.95
N SER A 619 2.17 12.57 15.96
CA SER A 619 1.23 12.40 14.84
C SER A 619 1.25 13.53 13.81
N GLY A 620 2.00 14.61 14.10
CA GLY A 620 2.22 15.76 13.20
C GLY A 620 3.71 15.95 12.96
N ILE A 621 4.26 17.10 13.37
CA ILE A 621 5.72 17.28 13.40
C ILE A 621 6.26 16.40 14.52
N GLN A 622 7.05 15.40 14.16
CA GLN A 622 7.66 14.48 15.12
C GLN A 622 8.76 15.19 15.91
N HIS A 623 8.89 14.85 17.18
CA HIS A 623 9.89 15.41 18.09
C HIS A 623 10.64 14.31 18.84
N ILE A 624 11.96 14.54 19.03
CA ILE A 624 12.80 13.68 19.87
C ILE A 624 12.94 14.31 21.27
N SER A 625 12.88 13.48 22.31
CA SER A 625 13.02 13.95 23.69
C SER A 625 14.49 13.89 24.17
N LYS A 626 14.80 14.74 25.16
CA LYS A 626 16.10 14.72 25.83
C LYS A 626 16.37 13.38 26.51
N ASP A 627 15.34 12.80 27.13
CA ASP A 627 15.46 11.54 27.87
C ASP A 627 15.77 10.37 26.91
N TYR A 628 15.15 10.37 25.73
CA TYR A 628 15.50 9.39 24.70
C TYR A 628 16.97 9.49 24.28
N ILE A 629 17.43 10.71 23.94
CA ILE A 629 18.81 10.95 23.53
C ILE A 629 19.79 10.54 24.64
N SER A 630 19.48 10.88 25.89
CA SER A 630 20.33 10.49 27.04
C SER A 630 20.42 8.97 27.23
N GLY A 631 19.38 8.24 26.87
CA GLY A 631 19.32 6.78 26.99
C GLY A 631 19.96 6.03 25.82
N ILE A 632 20.47 6.70 24.78
CA ILE A 632 21.12 6.03 23.63
C ILE A 632 22.42 5.38 24.12
N SER A 633 22.54 4.08 23.92
CA SER A 633 23.73 3.31 24.22
C SER A 633 24.76 3.42 23.11
N ILE A 634 26.00 3.69 23.44
CA ILE A 634 27.13 3.87 22.51
C ILE A 634 28.27 2.96 22.93
N PRO A 635 28.82 2.13 22.04
CA PRO A 635 30.06 1.38 22.29
C PRO A 635 31.24 2.33 22.29
N ILE A 636 31.99 2.34 23.37
CA ILE A 636 33.14 3.21 23.60
C ILE A 636 34.42 2.36 23.65
N PRO A 637 35.19 2.30 22.57
CA PRO A 637 36.50 1.66 22.59
C PRO A 637 37.54 2.55 23.29
N PRO A 638 38.75 2.03 23.59
CA PRO A 638 39.86 2.83 24.07
C PRO A 638 40.13 4.06 23.19
N ILE A 639 40.65 5.14 23.80
CA ILE A 639 40.76 6.45 23.13
C ILE A 639 41.58 6.41 21.84
N GLU A 640 42.61 5.55 21.83
CA GLU A 640 43.47 5.33 20.65
C GLU A 640 42.64 4.78 19.47
N LYS A 641 41.73 3.84 19.77
CA LYS A 641 40.85 3.27 18.75
C LYS A 641 39.76 4.25 18.29
N GLN A 642 39.26 5.13 19.19
CA GLN A 642 38.40 6.21 18.79
C GLN A 642 39.09 7.14 17.79
N GLN A 643 40.40 7.45 18.00
CA GLN A 643 41.22 8.25 17.10
C GLN A 643 41.38 7.60 15.73
N GLU A 644 41.75 6.31 15.70
CA GLU A 644 41.90 5.55 14.46
C GLU A 644 40.60 5.58 13.62
N VAL A 645 39.45 5.35 14.26
CA VAL A 645 38.14 5.38 13.60
C VAL A 645 37.81 6.77 13.04
N VAL A 646 38.05 7.82 13.83
CA VAL A 646 37.80 9.21 13.39
C VAL A 646 38.70 9.56 12.20
N GLU A 647 39.99 9.26 12.25
CA GLU A 647 40.92 9.53 11.16
C GLU A 647 40.53 8.79 9.86
N TYR A 648 40.15 7.52 9.97
CA TYR A 648 39.66 6.75 8.82
C TYR A 648 38.42 7.37 8.19
N LEU A 649 37.43 7.78 8.99
CA LEU A 649 36.18 8.36 8.49
C LEU A 649 36.39 9.75 7.91
N GLU A 650 37.23 10.60 8.50
CA GLU A 650 37.58 11.92 7.96
C GLU A 650 38.29 11.81 6.58
N ASN A 651 39.17 10.82 6.45
CA ASN A 651 39.81 10.53 5.17
C ASN A 651 38.80 10.10 4.11
N ASN A 652 37.82 9.23 4.50
CA ASN A 652 36.75 8.81 3.61
C ASN A 652 35.83 9.97 3.21
N ASP A 653 35.43 10.82 4.17
CA ASP A 653 34.62 12.02 3.88
C ASP A 653 35.32 12.97 2.90
N THR A 654 36.65 13.08 3.03
CA THR A 654 37.45 13.90 2.14
C THR A 654 37.47 13.30 0.73
N LEU A 655 37.57 11.98 0.61
CA LEU A 655 37.54 11.28 -0.67
C LEU A 655 36.15 11.39 -1.32
N ILE A 656 35.07 11.19 -0.55
CA ILE A 656 33.70 11.32 -1.04
C ILE A 656 33.47 12.73 -1.61
N LYS A 657 33.86 13.79 -0.90
CA LYS A 657 33.71 15.16 -1.39
C LYS A 657 34.49 15.43 -2.68
N ARG A 658 35.68 14.82 -2.86
CA ARG A 658 36.41 14.90 -4.11
C ARG A 658 35.68 14.24 -5.27
N LEU A 659 35.14 13.04 -5.03
CA LEU A 659 34.39 12.31 -6.03
C LEU A 659 33.08 13.02 -6.40
N GLU A 660 32.35 13.59 -5.42
CA GLU A 660 31.16 14.39 -5.67
C GLU A 660 31.44 15.62 -6.54
N ASN A 661 32.51 16.33 -6.24
CA ASN A 661 32.98 17.48 -7.07
C ASN A 661 33.36 17.06 -8.49
N GLU A 662 33.99 15.91 -8.65
CA GLU A 662 34.36 15.37 -9.96
C GLU A 662 33.11 14.93 -10.76
N ILE A 663 32.17 14.29 -10.13
CA ILE A 663 30.86 13.95 -10.73
C ILE A 663 30.12 15.21 -11.19
N GLU A 664 30.07 16.25 -10.37
CA GLU A 664 29.39 17.51 -10.71
C GLU A 664 30.09 18.21 -11.87
N ARG A 665 31.41 18.24 -11.86
CA ARG A 665 32.19 18.75 -12.98
C ARG A 665 31.92 18.01 -14.29
N ASN A 666 31.87 16.68 -14.25
CA ASN A 666 31.56 15.87 -15.42
C ASN A 666 30.13 16.08 -15.93
N LYS A 667 29.17 16.27 -15.04
CA LYS A 667 27.78 16.65 -15.42
C LYS A 667 27.74 18.02 -16.11
N GLN A 668 28.50 19.00 -15.60
CA GLN A 668 28.61 20.32 -16.24
C GLN A 668 29.23 20.25 -17.63
N LEU A 669 30.31 19.49 -17.78
CA LEU A 669 30.97 19.27 -19.09
C LEU A 669 30.00 18.57 -20.08
N ALA A 670 29.24 17.58 -19.62
CA ALA A 670 28.24 16.92 -20.48
C ALA A 670 27.15 17.91 -20.93
N ASN A 671 26.64 18.75 -20.02
CA ASN A 671 25.65 19.77 -20.35
C ASN A 671 26.21 20.83 -21.32
N GLU A 672 27.48 21.25 -21.17
CA GLU A 672 28.13 22.16 -22.08
C GLU A 672 28.33 21.54 -23.48
N CYS A 673 28.68 20.25 -23.52
CA CYS A 673 28.79 19.51 -24.77
C CYS A 673 27.44 19.43 -25.52
N ILE A 674 26.34 19.09 -24.79
CA ILE A 674 25.00 19.06 -25.37
C ILE A 674 24.57 20.45 -25.89
N LYS A 675 24.79 21.51 -25.08
CA LYS A 675 24.49 22.89 -25.53
C LYS A 675 25.30 23.28 -26.78
N GLY A 676 26.60 22.91 -26.84
CA GLY A 676 27.42 23.21 -27.99
C GLY A 676 27.03 22.40 -29.24
N MET A 677 26.44 21.22 -29.10
CA MET A 677 25.87 20.47 -30.21
C MET A 677 24.57 21.11 -30.70
N LEU A 678 23.68 21.54 -29.80
CA LEU A 678 22.40 22.16 -30.13
C LEU A 678 22.61 23.53 -30.81
N SER A 679 23.57 24.35 -30.36
CA SER A 679 23.88 25.62 -30.99
C SER A 679 24.45 25.44 -32.41
N ARG A 680 25.20 24.35 -32.69
CA ARG A 680 25.65 24.05 -34.05
C ARG A 680 24.54 23.62 -34.99
N ILE A 681 23.47 22.99 -34.46
CA ILE A 681 22.28 22.61 -35.22
C ILE A 681 21.51 23.89 -35.62
N GLU A 682 21.31 24.83 -34.66
CA GLU A 682 20.66 26.12 -34.97
C GLU A 682 21.46 26.93 -36.00
N ASP A 683 22.78 26.92 -35.95
CA ASP A 683 23.63 27.59 -36.95
C ASP A 683 23.54 26.95 -38.36
N VAL A 684 23.32 25.64 -38.46
CA VAL A 684 23.09 24.94 -39.73
C VAL A 684 21.71 25.22 -40.30
N GLU A 685 20.64 25.18 -39.45
CA GLU A 685 19.29 25.52 -39.89
C GLU A 685 19.18 26.99 -40.33
N HIS A 686 19.88 27.94 -39.69
CA HIS A 686 19.96 29.33 -40.11
C HIS A 686 20.78 29.52 -41.40
N ALA A 687 21.77 28.68 -41.64
CA ALA A 687 22.53 28.72 -42.91
C ALA A 687 21.70 28.14 -44.05
N GLU A 688 21.00 27.03 -43.86
CA GLU A 688 20.13 26.44 -44.88
C GLU A 688 18.93 27.38 -45.20
N SER A 689 18.32 28.02 -44.20
CA SER A 689 17.25 29.00 -44.43
C SER A 689 17.74 30.29 -45.12
N ALA A 690 19.02 30.65 -44.96
CA ALA A 690 19.62 31.78 -45.65
C ALA A 690 19.99 31.44 -47.10
N GLU A 691 20.38 30.18 -47.39
CA GLU A 691 20.60 29.71 -48.76
C GLU A 691 19.27 29.56 -49.53
N GLU A 692 18.21 28.99 -48.91
CA GLU A 692 16.86 28.95 -49.53
C GLU A 692 16.31 30.36 -49.85
N SER A 693 16.45 31.33 -48.93
CA SER A 693 16.02 32.70 -49.19
C SER A 693 16.87 33.43 -50.24
N ALA A 694 18.11 33.02 -50.43
CA ALA A 694 19.00 33.54 -51.48
C ALA A 694 18.64 32.94 -52.88
N GLU A 695 18.30 31.65 -52.93
CA GLU A 695 17.81 30.99 -54.17
C GLU A 695 16.46 31.53 -54.61
N GLU A 696 15.48 31.74 -53.69
CA GLU A 696 14.19 32.39 -54.03
C GLU A 696 14.39 33.81 -54.55
N SER A 697 15.31 34.58 -54.01
CA SER A 697 15.56 35.96 -54.50
C SER A 697 16.28 35.99 -55.85
N VAL A 698 16.97 34.93 -56.27
CA VAL A 698 17.58 34.79 -57.58
C VAL A 698 16.56 34.33 -58.63
N GLU A 699 15.58 33.46 -58.23
CA GLU A 699 14.46 33.07 -59.13
C GLU A 699 13.52 34.22 -59.37
N GLU A 700 13.11 35.03 -58.34
CA GLU A 700 12.28 36.23 -58.53
C GLU A 700 12.97 37.27 -59.44
N SER A 701 14.29 37.45 -59.33
CA SER A 701 14.99 38.38 -60.22
C SER A 701 15.18 37.88 -61.65
N ALA A 702 15.09 36.57 -61.90
CA ALA A 702 15.12 35.97 -63.24
C ALA A 702 13.73 36.08 -63.92
N GLU A 703 12.64 35.92 -63.18
CA GLU A 703 11.27 36.09 -63.71
C GLU A 703 10.91 37.57 -64.01
N GLU A 704 11.44 38.56 -63.30
CA GLU A 704 11.26 39.97 -63.61
C GLU A 704 12.05 40.41 -64.90
N SER A 705 13.16 39.74 -65.19
CA SER A 705 13.95 40.02 -66.42
C SER A 705 13.36 39.44 -67.71
N GLU A 706 12.48 38.42 -67.65
CA GLU A 706 11.77 37.87 -68.83
C GLU A 706 10.46 38.58 -69.20
N ASN A 707 9.94 39.43 -68.31
CA ASN A 707 8.74 40.19 -68.51
C ASN A 707 8.93 41.62 -69.10
N GLU A 708 10.15 42.10 -69.24
CA GLU A 708 10.47 43.40 -69.87
C GLU A 708 10.78 43.32 -71.41
N ASP A 709 10.86 42.10 -72.02
CA ASP A 709 11.13 41.89 -73.43
C ASP A 709 10.04 41.17 -74.20
N ALA A 710 8.71 41.32 -73.78
CA ALA A 710 7.56 40.85 -74.58
C ALA A 710 6.52 41.91 -74.83
#